data_821d5b67557c1c3c01fc7a81e8fa65de
#
_entry.id   821d5b67557c1c3c01fc7a81e8fa65de
#
_cell.length_a   1.000
_cell.length_b   1.000
_cell.length_c   1.000
_cell.angle_alpha   90.00
_cell.angle_beta   90.00
_cell.angle_gamma   90.00
#
_symmetry.space_group_name_H-M   'P 1'
#
loop_
_entity.id
_entity.type
_entity.pdbx_description
1 polymer ?
#
loop_
_entity_poly.entity_id
_entity_poly.type
_entity_poly.pdbx_seq_one_letter_code
_entity_poly.pdbx_strand_id
1 'polypeptide(L)'
;MILRSSFHCTLLGLAAYMCLFASTDAALAAMSIDFGSEFIKIGIVKPGVPMEIVLNKESRRKTPNILVIRNNERLFAEAAAAIATKYPQSGYQYILSLLAKQKGDPSVELYQKRFPFSAFTFDEVRNTVVFPSGDATYNVETLLAMVLWSAKEDTEAFAGQRVKDCVITVPIFFNQAERRALMAAADIAGLNLLQLINDGSAAALNYGVFRRKEITDKPQSMMIYDVGASKTTATIVEYVLEADKSSKVSKTSNPVVKTIGVGYDRTLGGYEITLRLRDHLVKVFRDTVKTSTDITTNARSMAKMLKEAERVKQILSANKFHFAQVEGVHEEQNFRAKVTREELEEMIVDLEPRFLQPIKDALAMAEKTMDQIDQFVLMGAGTRVPKIQELLKTVLKEKEIGRFLNTDEAIALGAVYQAADLSKSFKVLPFGVKEMVLFPIQVTFKSKTEDGTLKDVTRQIFGYKTFYPTNKKIVTFQSYSDDFEVHLGYGSLEHLNEEQKKQFGSIYLAKVDVKGLGPAIENNGTCAECEIKGVKTTFAIDFSGIVSVPKSEFVVDKKPTPEELAAYDEALKQYEEAEKIRKEEEEAEKKRKEEEEKKKKEAEAKKNETGEGESKKEEGEEKDSSAENKTDTTTAATDDASKTEEGEKETKEEKKEEKKPEKRKPLKAPVQPKVKTLRIHLNTTSSFKDFLDLDEEQIKAAKKILADFEHAEQEKRKHEEAMNALEGLVYDLAVKIEDGEEFAEFLTKEEKEKISEELKRLRTWMEDEADKLTAAAHNRRKERLLFPKMAETMKTLFNESQTFFKFALNLTTTDDPVFTETELEVLSKLINTTTEWWEEKRAAYDKQAKHEEPVMTTEEIAIKIRDLDREVKYLLNKMKNFKPKKKVEPKESEKTNTTDGSSTTEKSTESSSEETEKSEKSESKTANDTKTDEKKEEKEEKEHDPSEL
;
A
#
# COMPACT_ATOMS: atom_id res chain seq x y z
N MET A 1 -41.05 2.19 -34.65
CA MET A 1 -40.30 1.17 -33.91
C MET A 1 -38.76 1.32 -34.02
N ILE A 2 -38.27 1.81 -35.15
CA ILE A 2 -36.82 1.99 -35.44
C ILE A 2 -36.18 3.14 -34.64
N LEU A 3 -36.92 4.21 -34.35
CA LEU A 3 -36.44 5.39 -33.61
C LEU A 3 -36.25 5.13 -32.07
N ARG A 4 -36.93 4.12 -31.49
CA ARG A 4 -36.72 3.73 -30.09
C ARG A 4 -35.50 2.84 -29.86
N SER A 5 -35.12 2.06 -30.89
CA SER A 5 -33.91 1.19 -30.82
C SER A 5 -32.61 2.00 -30.87
N SER A 6 -32.57 3.09 -31.64
CA SER A 6 -31.39 3.96 -31.79
C SER A 6 -31.08 4.72 -30.48
N PHE A 7 -32.12 5.14 -29.75
CA PHE A 7 -31.95 5.86 -28.46
C PHE A 7 -31.44 4.96 -27.34
N HIS A 8 -31.82 3.67 -27.36
CA HIS A 8 -31.30 2.70 -26.37
C HIS A 8 -29.85 2.31 -26.66
N CYS A 9 -29.43 2.22 -27.91
CA CYS A 9 -28.03 1.95 -28.27
C CYS A 9 -27.11 3.13 -27.96
N THR A 10 -27.56 4.39 -28.12
CA THR A 10 -26.79 5.56 -27.73
C THR A 10 -26.71 5.72 -26.21
N LEU A 11 -27.77 5.41 -25.47
CA LEU A 11 -27.74 5.43 -23.98
C LEU A 11 -26.84 4.33 -23.42
N LEU A 12 -26.86 3.12 -24.00
CA LEU A 12 -25.97 2.01 -23.64
C LEU A 12 -24.51 2.32 -24.03
N GLY A 13 -24.28 2.98 -25.17
CA GLY A 13 -22.95 3.46 -25.56
C GLY A 13 -22.42 4.55 -24.64
N LEU A 14 -23.28 5.47 -24.18
CA LEU A 14 -22.91 6.51 -23.20
C LEU A 14 -22.68 5.93 -21.81
N ALA A 15 -23.49 4.95 -21.38
CA ALA A 15 -23.27 4.24 -20.12
C ALA A 15 -22.02 3.36 -20.15
N ALA A 16 -21.73 2.69 -21.27
CA ALA A 16 -20.47 1.96 -21.45
C ALA A 16 -19.26 2.89 -21.53
N TYR A 17 -19.41 4.07 -22.14
CA TYR A 17 -18.40 5.12 -22.18
C TYR A 17 -18.18 5.73 -20.79
N MET A 18 -19.22 6.01 -20.02
CA MET A 18 -19.11 6.43 -18.61
C MET A 18 -18.54 5.34 -17.70
N CYS A 19 -18.85 4.05 -17.96
CA CYS A 19 -18.22 2.93 -17.23
C CYS A 19 -16.74 2.73 -17.62
N LEU A 20 -16.33 3.10 -18.84
CA LEU A 20 -14.91 3.08 -19.27
C LEU A 20 -14.11 4.27 -18.71
N PHE A 21 -14.79 5.37 -18.36
CA PHE A 21 -14.20 6.53 -17.66
C PHE A 21 -14.51 6.58 -16.15
N ALA A 22 -15.29 5.64 -15.60
CA ALA A 22 -15.09 5.26 -14.21
C ALA A 22 -13.72 4.61 -14.16
N SER A 23 -12.68 5.46 -14.16
CA SER A 23 -11.34 5.05 -13.75
C SER A 23 -11.53 4.32 -12.43
N THR A 24 -11.46 2.99 -12.47
CA THR A 24 -11.04 2.27 -11.29
C THR A 24 -9.72 2.92 -10.93
N ASP A 25 -9.72 3.79 -9.94
CA ASP A 25 -8.53 4.21 -9.20
C ASP A 25 -7.95 2.94 -8.55
N ALA A 26 -7.43 2.05 -9.38
CA ALA A 26 -6.55 1.00 -8.95
C ALA A 26 -5.30 1.74 -8.49
N ALA A 27 -5.21 1.98 -7.19
CA ALA A 27 -4.01 2.54 -6.58
C ALA A 27 -2.84 1.62 -6.97
N LEU A 28 -2.07 2.04 -7.97
CA LEU A 28 -0.91 1.29 -8.48
C LEU A 28 0.33 1.51 -7.61
N ALA A 29 0.15 2.01 -6.38
CA ALA A 29 1.22 2.22 -5.42
C ALA A 29 0.92 1.50 -4.11
N ALA A 30 1.96 1.04 -3.44
CA ALA A 30 1.90 0.52 -2.08
C ALA A 30 2.94 1.21 -1.21
N MET A 31 2.61 1.41 0.06
CA MET A 31 3.48 2.08 1.01
C MET A 31 3.84 1.18 2.18
N SER A 32 4.89 1.55 2.88
CA SER A 32 5.20 1.03 4.21
C SER A 32 5.40 2.18 5.19
N ILE A 33 5.10 1.93 6.45
CA ILE A 33 5.36 2.86 7.54
C ILE A 33 6.23 2.15 8.58
N ASP A 34 7.49 2.58 8.71
CA ASP A 34 8.29 2.31 9.89
C ASP A 34 7.80 3.23 11.00
N PHE A 35 6.94 2.66 11.87
CA PHE A 35 6.22 3.40 12.89
C PHE A 35 7.04 3.54 14.17
N GLY A 36 8.10 4.34 14.10
CA GLY A 36 8.98 4.61 15.24
C GLY A 36 8.36 5.54 16.27
N SER A 37 8.83 5.48 17.52
CA SER A 37 8.27 6.27 18.63
C SER A 37 8.54 7.78 18.49
N GLU A 38 9.69 8.17 17.92
CA GLU A 38 10.10 9.57 17.74
C GLU A 38 10.00 10.05 16.29
N PHE A 39 10.32 9.18 15.33
CA PHE A 39 10.25 9.45 13.92
C PHE A 39 9.59 8.30 13.18
N ILE A 40 8.72 8.61 12.24
CA ILE A 40 8.24 7.69 11.22
C ILE A 40 9.08 7.84 9.95
N LYS A 41 9.26 6.73 9.21
CA LYS A 41 9.82 6.73 7.86
C LYS A 41 8.90 5.95 6.97
N ILE A 42 8.67 6.47 5.79
CA ILE A 42 7.67 5.95 4.87
C ILE A 42 8.38 5.48 3.61
N GLY A 43 8.21 4.21 3.29
CA GLY A 43 8.66 3.66 2.01
C GLY A 43 7.52 3.63 1.01
N ILE A 44 7.83 3.80 -0.28
CA ILE A 44 6.86 3.69 -1.36
C ILE A 44 7.40 2.83 -2.50
N VAL A 45 6.50 2.11 -3.13
CA VAL A 45 6.70 1.45 -4.42
C VAL A 45 5.59 1.87 -5.38
N LYS A 46 5.98 2.31 -6.57
CA LYS A 46 5.06 2.69 -7.66
C LYS A 46 5.62 2.20 -9.00
N PRO A 47 4.79 1.96 -10.03
CA PRO A 47 5.26 1.45 -11.32
C PRO A 47 6.32 2.36 -11.95
N GLY A 48 7.40 1.76 -12.47
CA GLY A 48 8.46 2.47 -13.17
C GLY A 48 9.46 3.23 -12.29
N VAL A 49 9.32 3.17 -10.97
CA VAL A 49 10.22 3.85 -10.02
C VAL A 49 10.76 2.83 -9.01
N PRO A 50 12.07 2.85 -8.69
CA PRO A 50 12.62 2.04 -7.60
C PRO A 50 11.92 2.32 -6.27
N MET A 51 11.98 1.36 -5.34
CA MET A 51 11.53 1.58 -3.97
C MET A 51 12.34 2.70 -3.33
N GLU A 52 11.66 3.67 -2.76
CA GLU A 52 12.28 4.87 -2.20
C GLU A 52 11.62 5.32 -0.90
N ILE A 53 12.26 6.23 -0.18
CA ILE A 53 11.71 6.86 1.01
C ILE A 53 10.94 8.11 0.60
N VAL A 54 9.70 8.20 1.05
CA VAL A 54 8.82 9.37 0.88
C VAL A 54 9.40 10.57 1.61
N LEU A 55 9.41 11.70 0.95
CA LEU A 55 9.73 12.99 1.58
C LEU A 55 8.46 13.60 2.15
N ASN A 56 8.54 14.10 3.39
CA ASN A 56 7.44 14.87 3.98
C ASN A 56 7.35 16.29 3.37
N LYS A 57 6.41 17.10 3.85
CA LYS A 57 6.17 18.47 3.36
C LYS A 57 7.41 19.37 3.47
N GLU A 58 8.30 19.09 4.42
CA GLU A 58 9.56 19.81 4.62
C GLU A 58 10.74 19.17 3.86
N SER A 59 10.44 18.29 2.89
CA SER A 59 11.44 17.56 2.07
C SER A 59 12.41 16.70 2.88
N ARG A 60 11.96 16.16 4.02
CA ARG A 60 12.77 15.31 4.90
C ARG A 60 12.39 13.85 4.74
N ARG A 61 13.37 12.97 4.86
CA ARG A 61 13.23 11.50 4.74
C ARG A 61 12.71 10.83 6.02
N LYS A 62 12.60 11.55 7.12
CA LYS A 62 12.06 11.11 8.41
C LYS A 62 11.16 12.20 8.99
N THR A 63 10.01 11.81 9.44
CA THR A 63 8.94 12.70 9.92
C THR A 63 8.79 12.55 11.43
N PRO A 64 8.86 13.62 12.22
CA PRO A 64 8.60 13.54 13.66
C PRO A 64 7.23 12.93 13.97
N ASN A 65 7.20 11.93 14.84
CA ASN A 65 5.97 11.27 15.29
C ASN A 65 5.35 12.03 16.44
N ILE A 66 4.77 13.17 16.13
CA ILE A 66 4.10 14.06 17.08
C ILE A 66 2.86 14.67 16.43
N LEU A 67 1.79 14.73 17.20
CA LEU A 67 0.53 15.39 16.86
C LEU A 67 0.25 16.47 17.89
N VAL A 68 -0.22 17.63 17.44
CA VAL A 68 -0.79 18.68 18.29
C VAL A 68 -2.22 18.90 17.87
N ILE A 69 -3.14 18.93 18.83
CA ILE A 69 -4.53 19.34 18.62
C ILE A 69 -4.77 20.60 19.45
N ARG A 70 -5.08 21.72 18.78
CA ARG A 70 -5.30 23.01 19.44
C ARG A 70 -6.21 23.88 18.57
N ASN A 71 -7.19 24.56 19.20
CA ASN A 71 -8.14 25.44 18.51
C ASN A 71 -8.87 24.72 17.33
N ASN A 72 -9.24 23.45 17.50
CA ASN A 72 -9.82 22.59 16.47
C ASN A 72 -8.97 22.41 15.21
N GLU A 73 -7.66 22.57 15.31
CA GLU A 73 -6.69 22.30 14.26
C GLU A 73 -5.75 21.19 14.67
N ARG A 74 -5.36 20.36 13.69
CA ARG A 74 -4.32 19.34 13.84
C ARG A 74 -3.04 19.86 13.21
N LEU A 75 -1.93 19.68 13.92
CA LEU A 75 -0.60 19.92 13.40
C LEU A 75 0.20 18.62 13.52
N PHE A 76 1.03 18.35 12.54
CA PHE A 76 1.84 17.15 12.45
C PHE A 76 3.32 17.52 12.26
N ALA A 77 4.18 16.53 12.45
CA ALA A 77 5.60 16.62 12.12
C ALA A 77 6.32 17.82 12.75
N GLU A 78 7.12 18.54 11.98
CA GLU A 78 7.93 19.68 12.42
C GLU A 78 7.08 20.85 12.96
N ALA A 79 5.93 21.09 12.34
CA ALA A 79 5.00 22.13 12.80
C ALA A 79 4.45 21.79 14.19
N ALA A 80 4.06 20.52 14.40
CA ALA A 80 3.62 20.03 15.71
C ALA A 80 4.75 20.11 16.76
N ALA A 81 5.97 19.72 16.42
CA ALA A 81 7.12 19.78 17.31
C ALA A 81 7.46 21.20 17.76
N ALA A 82 7.31 22.18 16.85
CA ALA A 82 7.51 23.58 17.17
C ALA A 82 6.45 24.11 18.15
N ILE A 83 5.17 23.77 17.92
CA ILE A 83 4.05 24.19 18.78
C ILE A 83 4.05 23.45 20.12
N ALA A 84 4.37 22.16 20.15
CA ALA A 84 4.47 21.38 21.38
C ALA A 84 5.55 21.90 22.33
N THR A 85 6.62 22.54 21.82
CA THR A 85 7.60 23.23 22.68
C THR A 85 6.99 24.45 23.39
N LYS A 86 6.03 25.15 22.76
CA LYS A 86 5.34 26.30 23.34
C LYS A 86 4.18 25.91 24.24
N TYR A 87 3.45 24.86 23.83
CA TYR A 87 2.24 24.35 24.48
C TYR A 87 2.33 22.83 24.69
N PRO A 88 3.18 22.35 25.63
CA PRO A 88 3.42 20.92 25.80
C PRO A 88 2.17 20.09 26.14
N GLN A 89 1.14 20.71 26.73
CA GLN A 89 -0.11 20.04 27.11
C GLN A 89 -0.95 19.63 25.89
N SER A 90 -0.74 20.28 24.74
CA SER A 90 -1.50 20.01 23.51
C SER A 90 -0.78 19.01 22.59
N GLY A 91 0.43 18.56 22.98
CA GLY A 91 1.26 17.68 22.15
C GLY A 91 1.13 16.21 22.56
N TYR A 92 0.84 15.37 21.59
CA TYR A 92 0.75 13.91 21.73
C TYR A 92 1.95 13.27 21.07
N GLN A 93 2.89 12.76 21.88
CA GLN A 93 4.12 12.12 21.42
C GLN A 93 4.38 10.85 22.23
N TYR A 94 5.10 9.88 21.65
CA TYR A 94 5.38 8.58 22.27
C TYR A 94 4.11 7.78 22.66
N ILE A 95 2.94 8.14 22.13
CA ILE A 95 1.66 7.53 22.48
C ILE A 95 1.55 6.07 22.04
N LEU A 96 2.40 5.61 21.11
CA LEU A 96 2.49 4.20 20.72
C LEU A 96 2.75 3.29 21.93
N SER A 97 3.45 3.78 22.97
CA SER A 97 3.70 3.05 24.20
C SER A 97 2.46 2.83 25.08
N LEU A 98 1.38 3.60 24.81
CA LEU A 98 0.10 3.52 25.53
C LEU A 98 -0.95 2.66 24.80
N LEU A 99 -0.61 2.15 23.62
CA LEU A 99 -1.52 1.36 22.81
C LEU A 99 -1.92 0.08 23.55
N ALA A 100 -3.23 -0.15 23.68
CA ALA A 100 -3.81 -1.26 24.44
C ALA A 100 -3.37 -1.31 25.92
N LYS A 101 -3.05 -0.17 26.54
CA LYS A 101 -2.69 -0.09 27.95
C LYS A 101 -3.88 0.37 28.80
N GLN A 102 -4.04 -0.25 29.94
CA GLN A 102 -5.10 0.00 30.90
C GLN A 102 -4.56 0.68 32.16
N LYS A 103 -5.47 1.18 32.98
CA LYS A 103 -5.15 1.76 34.28
C LYS A 103 -4.37 0.77 35.14
N GLY A 104 -3.23 1.22 35.70
CA GLY A 104 -2.35 0.37 36.53
C GLY A 104 -1.29 -0.38 35.72
N ASP A 105 -1.23 -0.26 34.39
CA ASP A 105 -0.13 -0.79 33.59
C ASP A 105 1.14 0.03 33.84
N PRO A 106 2.31 -0.61 34.12
CA PRO A 106 3.57 0.11 34.34
C PRO A 106 3.99 1.03 33.20
N SER A 107 3.54 0.75 31.97
CA SER A 107 3.82 1.62 30.81
C SER A 107 3.08 2.97 30.92
N VAL A 108 1.90 2.99 31.51
CA VAL A 108 1.10 4.22 31.76
C VAL A 108 1.77 5.06 32.85
N GLU A 109 2.22 4.42 33.91
CA GLU A 109 2.96 5.11 34.99
C GLU A 109 4.27 5.71 34.47
N LEU A 110 4.99 4.97 33.65
CA LEU A 110 6.22 5.45 33.01
C LEU A 110 5.95 6.62 32.07
N TYR A 111 4.86 6.56 31.29
CA TYR A 111 4.45 7.65 30.41
C TYR A 111 4.15 8.91 31.21
N GLN A 112 3.37 8.82 32.28
CA GLN A 112 3.06 9.94 33.17
C GLN A 112 4.33 10.59 33.76
N LYS A 113 5.30 9.76 34.15
CA LYS A 113 6.59 10.24 34.67
C LYS A 113 7.42 10.97 33.60
N ARG A 114 7.39 10.48 32.36
CA ARG A 114 8.14 11.08 31.24
C ARG A 114 7.49 12.34 30.70
N PHE A 115 6.14 12.39 30.72
CA PHE A 115 5.32 13.48 30.21
C PHE A 115 4.37 14.01 31.28
N PRO A 116 4.89 14.64 32.37
CA PRO A 116 4.09 15.03 33.54
C PRO A 116 3.04 16.10 33.24
N PHE A 117 3.15 16.81 32.13
CA PHE A 117 2.24 17.86 31.69
C PHE A 117 1.19 17.36 30.70
N SER A 118 1.25 16.13 30.29
CA SER A 118 0.25 15.51 29.41
C SER A 118 -0.95 15.07 30.26
N ALA A 119 -2.10 15.69 30.05
CA ALA A 119 -3.32 15.30 30.74
C ALA A 119 -3.98 14.12 30.01
N PHE A 120 -4.26 13.05 30.75
CA PHE A 120 -5.04 11.92 30.26
C PHE A 120 -5.91 11.37 31.37
N THR A 121 -6.95 10.64 30.98
CA THR A 121 -7.87 9.94 31.89
C THR A 121 -8.06 8.51 31.39
N PHE A 122 -9.04 7.80 31.91
CA PHE A 122 -9.34 6.43 31.52
C PHE A 122 -10.80 6.33 31.03
N ASP A 123 -10.98 5.60 29.95
CA ASP A 123 -12.30 5.23 29.45
C ASP A 123 -13.03 4.38 30.52
N GLU A 124 -14.32 4.64 30.75
CA GLU A 124 -15.11 3.98 31.79
C GLU A 124 -15.38 2.50 31.48
N VAL A 125 -15.49 2.12 30.21
CA VAL A 125 -15.84 0.77 29.77
C VAL A 125 -14.59 -0.05 29.48
N ARG A 126 -13.67 0.51 28.68
CA ARG A 126 -12.47 -0.16 28.22
C ARG A 126 -11.34 -0.08 29.25
N ASN A 127 -11.43 0.86 30.20
CA ASN A 127 -10.38 1.17 31.18
C ASN A 127 -9.04 1.55 30.56
N THR A 128 -9.06 2.04 29.31
CA THR A 128 -7.90 2.43 28.51
C THR A 128 -7.61 3.91 28.64
N VAL A 129 -6.38 4.30 28.29
CA VAL A 129 -5.97 5.71 28.30
C VAL A 129 -6.73 6.50 27.25
N VAL A 130 -7.27 7.65 27.62
CA VAL A 130 -7.93 8.62 26.76
C VAL A 130 -7.43 10.02 27.07
N PHE A 131 -7.36 10.86 26.04
CA PHE A 131 -6.85 12.23 26.13
C PHE A 131 -7.98 13.24 25.94
N PRO A 132 -8.30 14.04 26.96
CA PRO A 132 -9.23 15.14 26.82
C PRO A 132 -8.59 16.30 26.04
N SER A 133 -9.34 16.92 25.14
CA SER A 133 -8.92 18.09 24.36
C SER A 133 -10.14 18.99 24.10
N GLY A 134 -10.29 20.06 24.87
CA GLY A 134 -11.51 20.85 24.86
C GLY A 134 -12.74 20.03 25.29
N ASP A 135 -13.79 20.06 24.47
CA ASP A 135 -15.03 19.29 24.70
C ASP A 135 -14.94 17.83 24.15
N ALA A 136 -13.86 17.49 23.46
CA ALA A 136 -13.64 16.17 22.88
C ALA A 136 -12.69 15.31 23.73
N THR A 137 -12.83 13.99 23.61
CA THR A 137 -11.92 13.02 24.20
C THR A 137 -11.48 12.03 23.12
N TYR A 138 -10.17 11.82 23.01
CA TYR A 138 -9.59 10.94 22.01
C TYR A 138 -8.96 9.70 22.66
N ASN A 139 -9.29 8.52 22.16
CA ASN A 139 -8.55 7.31 22.52
C ASN A 139 -7.21 7.24 21.77
N VAL A 140 -6.32 6.38 22.23
CA VAL A 140 -4.96 6.24 21.66
C VAL A 140 -5.01 5.83 20.20
N GLU A 141 -5.94 4.93 19.84
CA GLU A 141 -6.11 4.43 18.49
C GLU A 141 -6.50 5.55 17.52
N THR A 142 -7.38 6.48 17.95
CA THR A 142 -7.80 7.64 17.14
C THR A 142 -6.65 8.62 16.91
N LEU A 143 -5.85 8.90 17.95
CA LEU A 143 -4.69 9.78 17.82
C LEU A 143 -3.63 9.18 16.89
N LEU A 144 -3.36 7.86 17.01
CA LEU A 144 -2.45 7.16 16.10
C LEU A 144 -3.01 7.11 14.68
N ALA A 145 -4.32 6.96 14.52
CA ALA A 145 -4.97 7.03 13.21
C ALA A 145 -4.78 8.39 12.53
N MET A 146 -4.82 9.49 13.28
CA MET A 146 -4.51 10.83 12.75
C MET A 146 -3.07 10.92 12.23
N VAL A 147 -2.10 10.34 12.95
CA VAL A 147 -0.70 10.29 12.50
C VAL A 147 -0.54 9.41 11.24
N LEU A 148 -1.20 8.25 11.20
CA LEU A 148 -1.20 7.36 10.04
C LEU A 148 -1.88 8.01 8.83
N TRP A 149 -2.95 8.78 9.05
CA TRP A 149 -3.61 9.58 8.02
C TRP A 149 -2.67 10.64 7.45
N SER A 150 -1.94 11.37 8.30
CA SER A 150 -0.93 12.34 7.85
C SER A 150 0.19 11.69 7.02
N ALA A 151 0.67 10.50 7.44
CA ALA A 151 1.65 9.73 6.68
C ALA A 151 1.13 9.30 5.30
N LYS A 152 -0.17 8.95 5.21
CA LYS A 152 -0.83 8.65 3.94
C LYS A 152 -0.91 9.89 3.04
N GLU A 153 -1.32 11.05 3.57
CA GLU A 153 -1.38 12.32 2.84
C GLU A 153 -0.01 12.72 2.27
N ASP A 154 1.06 12.65 3.07
CA ASP A 154 2.42 12.91 2.61
C ASP A 154 2.82 11.94 1.47
N THR A 155 2.43 10.67 1.59
CA THR A 155 2.71 9.65 0.58
C THR A 155 1.94 9.90 -0.72
N GLU A 156 0.65 10.25 -0.64
CA GLU A 156 -0.19 10.56 -1.80
C GLU A 156 0.30 11.82 -2.51
N ALA A 157 0.70 12.85 -1.74
CA ALA A 157 1.29 14.07 -2.29
C ALA A 157 2.62 13.79 -3.02
N PHE A 158 3.50 12.99 -2.41
CA PHE A 158 4.77 12.57 -3.02
C PHE A 158 4.58 11.67 -4.24
N ALA A 159 3.59 10.78 -4.20
CA ALA A 159 3.31 9.85 -5.29
C ALA A 159 2.59 10.49 -6.47
N GLY A 160 1.84 11.59 -6.25
CA GLY A 160 0.92 12.19 -7.20
C GLY A 160 -0.31 11.31 -7.51
N GLN A 161 -0.60 10.33 -6.65
CA GLN A 161 -1.72 9.39 -6.80
C GLN A 161 -2.17 8.86 -5.44
N ARG A 162 -3.39 8.30 -5.37
CA ARG A 162 -3.89 7.67 -4.15
C ARG A 162 -3.10 6.43 -3.78
N VAL A 163 -2.87 6.24 -2.48
CA VAL A 163 -2.16 5.08 -1.91
C VAL A 163 -2.97 4.53 -0.74
N LYS A 164 -3.38 3.27 -0.83
CA LYS A 164 -4.17 2.60 0.21
C LYS A 164 -3.47 1.40 0.83
N ASP A 165 -2.81 0.59 -0.01
CA ASP A 165 -2.12 -0.62 0.41
C ASP A 165 -0.91 -0.27 1.27
N CYS A 166 -0.88 -0.79 2.50
CA CYS A 166 0.14 -0.44 3.48
C CYS A 166 0.64 -1.66 4.26
N VAL A 167 1.95 -1.68 4.55
CA VAL A 167 2.57 -2.53 5.58
C VAL A 167 3.11 -1.64 6.68
N ILE A 168 2.77 -1.93 7.93
CA ILE A 168 3.23 -1.16 9.10
C ILE A 168 4.16 -2.02 9.93
N THR A 169 5.27 -1.44 10.41
CA THR A 169 6.20 -2.15 11.28
C THR A 169 5.76 -2.06 12.74
N VAL A 170 6.06 -3.12 13.49
CA VAL A 170 5.77 -3.21 14.92
C VAL A 170 6.96 -3.78 15.68
N PRO A 171 7.12 -3.41 16.95
CA PRO A 171 8.06 -4.11 17.83
C PRO A 171 7.68 -5.58 17.97
N ILE A 172 8.67 -6.47 17.92
CA ILE A 172 8.43 -7.92 18.00
C ILE A 172 7.74 -8.35 19.31
N PHE A 173 7.89 -7.57 20.35
CA PHE A 173 7.28 -7.83 21.66
C PHE A 173 5.83 -7.33 21.78
N PHE A 174 5.22 -6.80 20.71
CA PHE A 174 3.79 -6.47 20.70
C PHE A 174 2.97 -7.73 20.82
N ASN A 175 2.11 -7.76 21.83
CA ASN A 175 1.15 -8.84 22.06
C ASN A 175 -0.09 -8.72 21.14
N GLN A 176 -1.07 -9.61 21.30
CA GLN A 176 -2.27 -9.65 20.48
C GLN A 176 -3.09 -8.35 20.58
N ALA A 177 -3.24 -7.80 21.80
CA ALA A 177 -4.00 -6.58 22.05
C ALA A 177 -3.36 -5.36 21.37
N GLU A 178 -2.05 -5.18 21.51
CA GLU A 178 -1.30 -4.08 20.91
C GLU A 178 -1.38 -4.13 19.37
N ARG A 179 -1.27 -5.32 18.77
CA ARG A 179 -1.39 -5.50 17.32
C ARG A 179 -2.79 -5.19 16.81
N ARG A 180 -3.85 -5.69 17.48
CA ARG A 180 -5.25 -5.42 17.10
C ARG A 180 -5.58 -3.93 17.22
N ALA A 181 -5.14 -3.27 18.28
CA ALA A 181 -5.36 -1.83 18.46
C ALA A 181 -4.68 -0.99 17.36
N LEU A 182 -3.46 -1.39 16.90
CA LEU A 182 -2.82 -0.72 15.77
C LEU A 182 -3.53 -1.00 14.43
N MET A 183 -4.07 -2.22 14.25
CA MET A 183 -4.91 -2.52 13.09
C MET A 183 -6.17 -1.66 13.06
N ALA A 184 -6.81 -1.44 14.22
CA ALA A 184 -7.95 -0.53 14.32
C ALA A 184 -7.56 0.91 13.96
N ALA A 185 -6.39 1.39 14.42
CA ALA A 185 -5.88 2.71 14.06
C ALA A 185 -5.64 2.85 12.54
N ALA A 186 -5.10 1.81 11.90
CA ALA A 186 -4.89 1.80 10.45
C ALA A 186 -6.23 1.81 9.67
N ASP A 187 -7.25 1.06 10.14
CA ASP A 187 -8.59 1.07 9.56
C ASP A 187 -9.28 2.43 9.72
N ILE A 188 -9.16 3.07 10.90
CA ILE A 188 -9.69 4.42 11.14
C ILE A 188 -9.01 5.43 10.20
N ALA A 189 -7.71 5.30 9.93
CA ALA A 189 -6.97 6.15 8.99
C ALA A 189 -7.32 5.89 7.50
N GLY A 190 -8.15 4.87 7.22
CA GLY A 190 -8.54 4.51 5.86
C GLY A 190 -7.42 3.82 5.05
N LEU A 191 -6.48 3.16 5.72
CA LEU A 191 -5.43 2.35 5.13
C LEU A 191 -5.91 0.90 4.93
N ASN A 192 -5.57 0.30 3.81
CA ASN A 192 -5.70 -1.14 3.60
C ASN A 192 -4.44 -1.83 4.12
N LEU A 193 -4.48 -2.23 5.39
CA LEU A 193 -3.34 -2.87 6.03
C LEU A 193 -3.16 -4.30 5.50
N LEU A 194 -2.09 -4.52 4.75
CA LEU A 194 -1.72 -5.82 4.20
C LEU A 194 -1.07 -6.72 5.26
N GLN A 195 -0.22 -6.13 6.11
CA GLN A 195 0.50 -6.85 7.16
C GLN A 195 1.07 -5.91 8.22
N LEU A 196 1.13 -6.41 9.47
CA LEU A 196 2.04 -5.92 10.50
C LEU A 196 3.32 -6.77 10.46
N ILE A 197 4.47 -6.17 10.16
CA ILE A 197 5.78 -6.85 10.13
C ILE A 197 6.64 -6.41 11.31
N ASN A 198 7.41 -7.33 11.92
CA ASN A 198 8.32 -6.95 13.00
C ASN A 198 9.54 -6.16 12.48
N ASP A 199 9.98 -5.14 13.23
CA ASP A 199 11.08 -4.23 12.84
C ASP A 199 12.35 -4.97 12.43
N GLY A 200 12.80 -5.92 13.27
CA GLY A 200 14.00 -6.70 12.98
C GLY A 200 13.89 -7.55 11.72
N SER A 201 12.71 -8.11 11.45
CA SER A 201 12.46 -8.90 10.26
C SER A 201 12.37 -8.04 9.00
N ALA A 202 11.84 -6.83 9.11
CA ALA A 202 11.84 -5.86 8.01
C ALA A 202 13.27 -5.43 7.65
N ALA A 203 14.11 -5.13 8.65
CA ALA A 203 15.53 -4.81 8.42
C ALA A 203 16.28 -6.00 7.79
N ALA A 204 16.02 -7.22 8.27
CA ALA A 204 16.59 -8.44 7.71
C ALA A 204 16.15 -8.68 6.27
N LEU A 205 14.88 -8.45 5.96
CA LEU A 205 14.35 -8.57 4.61
C LEU A 205 15.05 -7.62 3.65
N ASN A 206 15.23 -6.36 4.05
CA ASN A 206 15.97 -5.38 3.25
C ASN A 206 17.39 -5.88 2.93
N TYR A 207 18.12 -6.35 3.94
CA TYR A 207 19.47 -6.90 3.71
C TYR A 207 19.45 -8.10 2.75
N GLY A 208 18.56 -9.08 3.01
CA GLY A 208 18.48 -10.30 2.24
C GLY A 208 18.11 -10.08 0.77
N VAL A 209 17.23 -9.13 0.48
CA VAL A 209 16.80 -8.78 -0.89
C VAL A 209 17.99 -8.30 -1.72
N PHE A 210 18.81 -7.39 -1.19
CA PHE A 210 19.97 -6.88 -1.89
C PHE A 210 21.10 -7.92 -2.03
N ARG A 211 21.18 -8.88 -1.11
CA ARG A 211 22.21 -9.92 -1.07
C ARG A 211 21.68 -11.32 -1.41
N ARG A 212 20.57 -11.39 -2.11
CA ARG A 212 19.87 -12.63 -2.48
C ARG A 212 20.81 -13.69 -3.08
N LYS A 213 21.80 -13.27 -3.88
CA LYS A 213 22.76 -14.16 -4.56
C LYS A 213 23.78 -14.79 -3.60
N GLU A 214 23.97 -14.20 -2.44
CA GLU A 214 24.91 -14.68 -1.41
C GLU A 214 24.27 -15.74 -0.51
N ILE A 215 22.93 -15.86 -0.52
CA ILE A 215 22.18 -16.85 0.28
C ILE A 215 22.30 -18.21 -0.41
N THR A 216 22.91 -19.16 0.32
CA THR A 216 23.20 -20.51 -0.16
C THR A 216 22.44 -21.57 0.66
N ASP A 217 22.69 -22.85 0.39
CA ASP A 217 22.15 -23.95 1.19
C ASP A 217 22.66 -23.98 2.64
N LYS A 218 23.81 -23.33 2.91
CA LYS A 218 24.33 -23.17 4.25
C LYS A 218 23.60 -22.01 4.94
N PRO A 219 22.93 -22.25 6.07
CA PRO A 219 22.29 -21.18 6.83
C PRO A 219 23.27 -20.09 7.24
N GLN A 220 22.88 -18.82 7.08
CA GLN A 220 23.67 -17.66 7.49
C GLN A 220 22.93 -16.92 8.60
N SER A 221 23.59 -16.66 9.71
CA SER A 221 23.01 -16.02 10.89
C SER A 221 23.41 -14.55 10.97
N MET A 222 22.44 -13.67 11.17
CA MET A 222 22.68 -12.25 11.39
C MET A 222 22.00 -11.79 12.67
N MET A 223 22.70 -10.99 13.48
CA MET A 223 22.10 -10.26 14.59
C MET A 223 21.90 -8.80 14.21
N ILE A 224 20.68 -8.32 14.36
CA ILE A 224 20.28 -6.93 14.19
C ILE A 224 20.11 -6.36 15.59
N TYR A 225 20.94 -5.41 15.97
CA TYR A 225 20.88 -4.70 17.24
C TYR A 225 20.34 -3.30 17.00
N ASP A 226 19.15 -3.04 17.50
CA ASP A 226 18.41 -1.79 17.29
C ASP A 226 18.25 -1.02 18.61
N VAL A 227 18.82 0.18 18.68
CA VAL A 227 18.57 1.15 19.75
C VAL A 227 17.77 2.30 19.17
N GLY A 228 16.45 2.18 19.32
CA GLY A 228 15.52 3.22 18.90
C GLY A 228 15.40 4.36 19.93
N ALA A 229 14.34 5.18 19.78
CA ALA A 229 14.08 6.26 20.73
C ALA A 229 13.58 5.74 22.09
N SER A 230 12.69 4.77 22.14
CA SER A 230 12.04 4.28 23.36
C SER A 230 12.35 2.82 23.71
N LYS A 231 12.95 2.05 22.82
CA LYS A 231 13.21 0.60 22.97
C LYS A 231 14.61 0.23 22.52
N THR A 232 15.11 -0.89 23.05
CA THR A 232 16.32 -1.58 22.57
C THR A 232 15.96 -3.02 22.27
N THR A 233 16.29 -3.50 21.06
CA THR A 233 16.03 -4.88 20.63
C THR A 233 17.27 -5.52 20.02
N ALA A 234 17.41 -6.82 20.19
CA ALA A 234 18.36 -7.66 19.48
C ALA A 234 17.57 -8.79 18.80
N THR A 235 17.63 -8.88 17.50
CA THR A 235 16.94 -9.90 16.72
C THR A 235 17.96 -10.74 15.96
N ILE A 236 17.97 -12.04 16.18
CA ILE A 236 18.78 -12.99 15.42
C ILE A 236 17.92 -13.61 14.35
N VAL A 237 18.35 -13.47 13.12
CA VAL A 237 17.71 -14.07 11.95
C VAL A 237 18.66 -15.06 11.27
N GLU A 238 18.05 -15.99 10.54
CA GLU A 238 18.77 -16.96 9.75
C GLU A 238 18.23 -16.97 8.32
N TYR A 239 19.12 -16.83 7.33
CA TYR A 239 18.80 -16.91 5.91
C TYR A 239 19.00 -18.34 5.46
N VAL A 240 17.97 -18.90 4.81
CA VAL A 240 17.97 -20.28 4.29
C VAL A 240 17.28 -20.32 2.92
N LEU A 241 17.60 -21.36 2.12
CA LEU A 241 16.83 -21.68 0.93
C LEU A 241 15.73 -22.70 1.27
N GLU A 242 14.48 -22.39 0.94
CA GLU A 242 13.35 -23.34 1.08
C GLU A 242 12.74 -23.65 -0.27
N ALA A 243 12.43 -24.93 -0.48
CA ALA A 243 11.75 -25.38 -1.69
C ALA A 243 10.37 -24.73 -1.84
N ASP A 244 10.07 -24.21 -3.02
CA ASP A 244 8.76 -23.68 -3.34
C ASP A 244 7.71 -24.80 -3.42
N LYS A 245 6.82 -24.84 -2.42
CA LYS A 245 5.74 -25.85 -2.33
C LYS A 245 4.55 -25.53 -3.24
N SER A 246 4.50 -24.35 -3.83
CA SER A 246 3.40 -23.93 -4.71
C SER A 246 3.52 -24.54 -6.13
N SER A 247 4.76 -24.82 -6.56
CA SER A 247 5.05 -25.42 -7.86
C SER A 247 5.25 -26.91 -7.76
N LYS A 248 4.33 -27.67 -8.35
CA LYS A 248 4.46 -29.14 -8.47
C LYS A 248 5.52 -29.58 -9.51
N VAL A 249 5.95 -28.68 -10.36
CA VAL A 249 6.80 -28.97 -11.54
C VAL A 249 8.21 -28.40 -11.41
N SER A 250 8.39 -27.27 -10.73
CA SER A 250 9.68 -26.59 -10.58
C SER A 250 10.29 -26.87 -9.21
N LYS A 251 11.53 -27.36 -9.18
CA LYS A 251 12.36 -27.52 -7.97
C LYS A 251 13.07 -26.18 -7.62
N THR A 252 12.41 -25.05 -7.79
CA THR A 252 12.98 -23.77 -7.42
C THR A 252 12.97 -23.61 -5.90
N SER A 253 14.09 -23.15 -5.35
CA SER A 253 14.20 -22.77 -3.95
C SER A 253 14.19 -21.25 -3.85
N ASN A 254 13.39 -20.72 -2.91
CA ASN A 254 13.33 -19.30 -2.61
C ASN A 254 14.06 -19.01 -1.30
N PRO A 255 14.77 -17.90 -1.20
CA PRO A 255 15.35 -17.47 0.06
C PRO A 255 14.26 -17.11 1.06
N VAL A 256 14.50 -17.47 2.30
CA VAL A 256 13.62 -17.23 3.44
C VAL A 256 14.45 -16.71 4.59
N VAL A 257 14.02 -15.64 5.22
CA VAL A 257 14.54 -15.16 6.49
C VAL A 257 13.67 -15.68 7.63
N LYS A 258 14.31 -16.25 8.65
CA LYS A 258 13.66 -16.78 9.86
C LYS A 258 14.18 -16.06 11.09
N THR A 259 13.28 -15.53 11.91
CA THR A 259 13.65 -15.04 13.23
C THR A 259 13.81 -16.20 14.17
N ILE A 260 15.01 -16.37 14.75
CA ILE A 260 15.36 -17.51 15.61
C ILE A 260 15.68 -17.13 17.06
N GLY A 261 15.96 -15.84 17.33
CA GLY A 261 16.24 -15.36 18.68
C GLY A 261 15.90 -13.90 18.84
N VAL A 262 15.38 -13.53 19.99
CA VAL A 262 14.94 -12.16 20.32
C VAL A 262 15.27 -11.83 21.76
N GLY A 263 15.82 -10.64 21.96
CA GLY A 263 15.92 -10.01 23.28
C GLY A 263 15.48 -8.56 23.18
N TYR A 264 14.89 -8.00 24.22
CA TYR A 264 14.36 -6.64 24.17
C TYR A 264 14.27 -5.98 25.54
N ASP A 265 14.36 -4.64 25.53
CA ASP A 265 13.96 -3.76 26.61
C ASP A 265 12.99 -2.72 26.04
N ARG A 266 11.73 -2.72 26.50
CA ARG A 266 10.65 -1.86 25.97
C ARG A 266 10.77 -0.40 26.41
N THR A 267 11.60 -0.11 27.40
CA THR A 267 11.64 1.17 28.12
C THR A 267 12.96 1.90 27.97
N LEU A 268 13.95 1.26 27.35
CA LEU A 268 15.31 1.78 27.18
C LEU A 268 15.58 2.14 25.71
N GLY A 269 15.90 3.40 25.46
CA GLY A 269 16.30 3.90 24.15
C GLY A 269 16.99 5.27 24.29
N GLY A 270 17.23 5.93 23.15
CA GLY A 270 17.87 7.24 23.09
C GLY A 270 17.17 8.32 23.90
N TYR A 271 15.84 8.22 24.06
CA TYR A 271 15.05 9.16 24.83
C TYR A 271 15.36 9.15 26.34
N GLU A 272 15.69 7.97 26.89
CA GLU A 272 16.10 7.88 28.29
C GLU A 272 17.40 8.65 28.55
N ILE A 273 18.35 8.59 27.61
CA ILE A 273 19.58 9.38 27.66
C ILE A 273 19.25 10.89 27.62
N THR A 274 18.32 11.31 26.74
CA THR A 274 17.86 12.70 26.65
C THR A 274 17.24 13.20 27.95
N LEU A 275 16.40 12.36 28.58
CA LEU A 275 15.78 12.71 29.87
C LEU A 275 16.81 12.94 30.96
N ARG A 276 17.83 12.10 31.07
CA ARG A 276 18.91 12.27 32.04
C ARG A 276 19.72 13.52 31.80
N LEU A 277 20.04 13.82 30.55
CA LEU A 277 20.71 15.05 30.17
C LEU A 277 19.83 16.28 30.47
N ARG A 278 18.52 16.23 30.16
CA ARG A 278 17.57 17.28 30.55
C ARG A 278 17.59 17.55 32.06
N ASP A 279 17.53 16.47 32.86
CA ASP A 279 17.49 16.60 34.32
C ASP A 279 18.83 17.17 34.87
N HIS A 280 19.95 16.81 34.24
CA HIS A 280 21.24 17.43 34.51
C HIS A 280 21.24 18.93 34.19
N LEU A 281 20.79 19.33 32.98
CA LEU A 281 20.70 20.73 32.59
C LEU A 281 19.77 21.52 33.52
N VAL A 282 18.64 20.96 33.92
CA VAL A 282 17.72 21.57 34.90
C VAL A 282 18.38 21.75 36.25
N LYS A 283 19.14 20.75 36.72
CA LYS A 283 19.93 20.85 37.95
C LYS A 283 20.96 22.00 37.89
N VAL A 284 21.76 22.05 36.82
CA VAL A 284 22.76 23.12 36.63
C VAL A 284 22.07 24.49 36.53
N PHE A 285 20.92 24.60 35.90
CA PHE A 285 20.15 25.86 35.88
C PHE A 285 19.75 26.30 37.29
N ARG A 286 19.18 25.37 38.09
CA ARG A 286 18.76 25.65 39.47
C ARG A 286 19.95 26.05 40.39
N ASP A 287 21.11 25.47 40.15
CA ASP A 287 22.31 25.74 40.91
C ASP A 287 22.96 27.10 40.52
N THR A 288 22.76 27.57 39.28
CA THR A 288 23.44 28.76 38.72
C THR A 288 22.56 29.96 38.56
N VAL A 289 21.25 29.77 38.38
CA VAL A 289 20.30 30.86 38.11
C VAL A 289 19.26 30.93 39.24
N LYS A 290 19.09 32.13 39.81
CA LYS A 290 18.05 32.34 40.83
C LYS A 290 16.75 32.76 40.17
N THR A 291 15.69 32.00 40.41
CA THR A 291 14.32 32.27 39.94
C THR A 291 13.35 32.32 41.10
N SER A 292 12.21 32.97 40.92
CA SER A 292 11.14 33.06 41.93
C SER A 292 10.34 31.74 42.03
N THR A 293 10.24 31.00 40.94
CA THR A 293 9.52 29.74 40.84
C THR A 293 10.45 28.62 40.37
N ASP A 294 10.12 27.38 40.70
CA ASP A 294 10.89 26.23 40.24
C ASP A 294 10.63 25.97 38.74
N ILE A 295 11.68 25.91 37.93
CA ILE A 295 11.62 25.62 36.50
C ILE A 295 10.85 24.31 36.18
N THR A 296 10.91 23.31 37.06
CA THR A 296 10.23 22.04 36.89
C THR A 296 8.71 22.13 36.90
N THR A 297 8.15 23.22 37.44
CA THR A 297 6.70 23.45 37.43
C THR A 297 6.20 24.08 36.13
N ASN A 298 7.11 24.57 35.29
CA ASN A 298 6.79 25.25 34.04
C ASN A 298 6.96 24.31 32.84
N ALA A 299 5.84 23.92 32.25
CA ALA A 299 5.81 22.97 31.11
C ALA A 299 6.64 23.45 29.92
N ARG A 300 6.56 24.76 29.57
CA ARG A 300 7.29 25.33 28.44
C ARG A 300 8.80 25.35 28.69
N SER A 301 9.21 25.69 29.88
CA SER A 301 10.62 25.71 30.29
C SER A 301 11.22 24.31 30.22
N MET A 302 10.49 23.32 30.74
CA MET A 302 10.91 21.90 30.67
C MET A 302 10.97 21.38 29.23
N ALA A 303 10.05 21.78 28.37
CA ALA A 303 10.08 21.43 26.95
C ALA A 303 11.26 22.06 26.21
N LYS A 304 11.61 23.34 26.51
CA LYS A 304 12.82 23.98 25.98
C LYS A 304 14.08 23.25 26.41
N MET A 305 14.19 22.87 27.71
CA MET A 305 15.32 22.11 28.23
C MET A 305 15.43 20.72 27.60
N LEU A 306 14.29 20.05 27.38
CA LEU A 306 14.26 18.74 26.71
C LEU A 306 14.76 18.82 25.25
N LYS A 307 14.29 19.82 24.50
CA LYS A 307 14.72 20.05 23.12
C LYS A 307 16.22 20.34 23.04
N GLU A 308 16.74 21.14 23.96
CA GLU A 308 18.18 21.43 24.04
C GLU A 308 19.00 20.22 24.44
N ALA A 309 18.50 19.40 25.39
CA ALA A 309 19.16 18.16 25.78
C ALA A 309 19.27 17.20 24.58
N GLU A 310 18.22 17.06 23.77
CA GLU A 310 18.26 16.24 22.55
C GLU A 310 19.32 16.75 21.57
N ARG A 311 19.36 18.06 21.32
CA ARG A 311 20.35 18.69 20.43
C ARG A 311 21.78 18.48 20.94
N VAL A 312 22.02 18.69 22.25
CA VAL A 312 23.34 18.51 22.87
C VAL A 312 23.79 17.05 22.83
N LYS A 313 22.89 16.10 23.12
CA LYS A 313 23.14 14.65 23.00
C LYS A 313 23.64 14.29 21.60
N GLN A 314 22.95 14.77 20.56
CA GLN A 314 23.33 14.53 19.16
C GLN A 314 24.74 15.07 18.84
N ILE A 315 25.06 16.29 19.29
CA ILE A 315 26.36 16.94 19.07
C ILE A 315 27.46 16.19 19.85
N LEU A 316 27.20 15.77 21.10
CA LEU A 316 28.16 15.01 21.92
C LEU A 316 28.44 13.61 21.34
N SER A 317 27.60 13.09 20.45
CA SER A 317 27.90 11.86 19.72
C SER A 317 29.11 12.02 18.78
N ALA A 318 29.35 13.23 18.26
CA ALA A 318 30.50 13.57 17.43
C ALA A 318 31.61 14.32 18.22
N ASN A 319 31.23 15.27 19.06
CA ASN A 319 32.14 16.17 19.76
C ASN A 319 32.43 15.72 21.21
N LYS A 320 33.58 16.11 21.77
CA LYS A 320 33.93 15.84 23.16
C LYS A 320 33.20 16.72 24.16
N PHE A 321 32.81 17.95 23.77
CA PHE A 321 31.99 18.84 24.59
C PHE A 321 31.16 19.77 23.73
N HIS A 322 30.09 20.30 24.32
CA HIS A 322 29.28 21.35 23.69
C HIS A 322 28.69 22.29 24.75
N PHE A 323 28.25 23.49 24.34
CA PHE A 323 27.51 24.40 25.21
C PHE A 323 25.99 24.21 24.95
N ALA A 324 25.28 23.80 26.00
CA ALA A 324 23.81 23.89 26.01
C ALA A 324 23.46 25.40 26.16
N GLN A 325 22.58 25.89 25.32
CA GLN A 325 22.18 27.30 25.33
C GLN A 325 20.68 27.42 25.07
N VAL A 326 19.96 28.04 25.99
CA VAL A 326 18.51 28.29 25.88
C VAL A 326 18.24 29.73 26.29
N GLU A 327 17.64 30.49 25.36
CA GLU A 327 17.26 31.88 25.62
C GLU A 327 15.86 31.94 26.24
N GLY A 328 15.71 32.88 27.25
CA GLY A 328 14.45 33.05 27.93
C GLY A 328 13.86 31.73 28.43
N VAL A 329 14.67 30.89 29.05
CA VAL A 329 14.25 29.50 29.42
C VAL A 329 13.16 29.54 30.48
N HIS A 330 13.36 30.35 31.53
CA HIS A 330 12.43 30.50 32.65
C HIS A 330 12.55 31.89 33.22
N GLU A 331 11.43 32.59 33.49
CA GLU A 331 11.38 33.99 33.98
C GLU A 331 12.33 34.92 33.21
N GLU A 332 12.30 34.80 31.85
CA GLU A 332 13.15 35.55 30.90
C GLU A 332 14.66 35.37 31.12
N GLN A 333 15.07 34.44 31.98
CA GLN A 333 16.48 34.15 32.22
C GLN A 333 17.06 33.26 31.08
N ASN A 334 18.27 33.62 30.65
CA ASN A 334 19.03 32.84 29.69
C ASN A 334 19.84 31.76 30.41
N PHE A 335 19.96 30.61 29.76
CA PHE A 335 20.78 29.50 30.27
C PHE A 335 21.91 29.18 29.31
N ARG A 336 23.11 28.96 29.85
CA ARG A 336 24.27 28.49 29.11
C ARG A 336 25.15 27.64 30.02
N ALA A 337 25.36 26.36 29.66
CA ALA A 337 26.25 25.49 30.42
C ALA A 337 27.10 24.66 29.46
N LYS A 338 28.33 24.38 29.83
CA LYS A 338 29.20 23.46 29.12
C LYS A 338 28.83 22.04 29.56
N VAL A 339 28.69 21.15 28.61
CA VAL A 339 28.48 19.69 28.85
C VAL A 339 29.55 18.94 28.09
N THR A 340 30.17 17.98 28.73
CA THR A 340 31.16 17.09 28.14
C THR A 340 30.55 15.73 27.82
N ARG A 341 31.23 14.96 26.96
CA ARG A 341 30.82 13.60 26.63
C ARG A 341 30.98 12.67 27.85
N GLU A 342 32.04 12.88 28.59
CA GLU A 342 32.35 12.13 29.79
C GLU A 342 31.23 12.31 30.85
N GLU A 343 30.75 13.51 31.08
CA GLU A 343 29.61 13.77 31.99
C GLU A 343 28.34 13.06 31.49
N LEU A 344 28.06 13.07 30.14
CA LEU A 344 26.94 12.33 29.58
C LEU A 344 27.06 10.82 29.76
N GLU A 345 28.27 10.28 29.59
CA GLU A 345 28.54 8.87 29.77
C GLU A 345 28.40 8.44 31.26
N GLU A 346 28.82 9.28 32.22
CA GLU A 346 28.58 9.08 33.64
C GLU A 346 27.10 9.03 34.01
N MET A 347 26.28 9.86 33.39
CA MET A 347 24.81 9.88 33.59
C MET A 347 24.11 8.59 33.19
N ILE A 348 24.70 7.75 32.35
CA ILE A 348 24.10 6.56 31.80
C ILE A 348 24.76 5.24 32.25
N VAL A 349 25.72 5.29 33.19
CA VAL A 349 26.46 4.09 33.69
C VAL A 349 25.50 2.99 34.17
N ASP A 350 24.43 3.35 34.87
CA ASP A 350 23.44 2.38 35.36
C ASP A 350 22.59 1.74 34.27
N LEU A 351 22.53 2.32 33.06
CA LEU A 351 21.84 1.79 31.87
C LEU A 351 22.72 0.79 31.09
N GLU A 352 24.04 0.79 31.28
CA GLU A 352 24.97 -0.05 30.51
C GLU A 352 24.59 -1.56 30.53
N PRO A 353 24.27 -2.18 31.69
CA PRO A 353 23.84 -3.57 31.68
C PRO A 353 22.55 -3.82 30.86
N ARG A 354 21.62 -2.84 30.86
CA ARG A 354 20.35 -2.93 30.15
C ARG A 354 20.52 -2.85 28.63
N PHE A 355 21.48 -2.08 28.14
CA PHE A 355 21.81 -2.04 26.69
C PHE A 355 22.37 -3.40 26.23
N LEU A 356 23.12 -4.13 27.07
CA LEU A 356 23.71 -5.41 26.70
C LEU A 356 22.76 -6.61 26.93
N GLN A 357 21.75 -6.48 27.77
CA GLN A 357 20.86 -7.58 28.12
C GLN A 357 20.08 -8.13 26.90
N PRO A 358 19.51 -7.32 25.98
CA PRO A 358 18.84 -7.85 24.79
C PRO A 358 19.73 -8.76 23.92
N ILE A 359 21.05 -8.49 23.85
CA ILE A 359 21.96 -9.32 23.07
C ILE A 359 22.10 -10.70 23.73
N LYS A 360 22.23 -10.73 25.07
CA LYS A 360 22.35 -11.98 25.83
C LYS A 360 21.08 -12.81 25.72
N ASP A 361 19.92 -12.18 25.86
CA ASP A 361 18.62 -12.84 25.76
C ASP A 361 18.37 -13.42 24.35
N ALA A 362 18.71 -12.68 23.29
CA ALA A 362 18.60 -13.15 21.92
C ALA A 362 19.52 -14.35 21.65
N LEU A 363 20.76 -14.31 22.11
CA LEU A 363 21.71 -15.45 21.99
C LEU A 363 21.23 -16.67 22.74
N ALA A 364 20.78 -16.50 24.01
CA ALA A 364 20.22 -17.57 24.81
C ALA A 364 18.97 -18.19 24.14
N MET A 365 18.07 -17.35 23.61
CA MET A 365 16.89 -17.81 22.90
C MET A 365 17.25 -18.56 21.61
N ALA A 366 18.22 -18.10 20.84
CA ALA A 366 18.67 -18.76 19.62
C ALA A 366 19.56 -19.99 19.89
N GLU A 367 19.93 -20.21 21.15
CA GLU A 367 20.88 -21.28 21.54
C GLU A 367 22.23 -21.17 20.80
N LYS A 368 22.67 -19.92 20.56
CA LYS A 368 23.89 -19.56 19.83
C LYS A 368 24.83 -18.75 20.70
N THR A 369 26.13 -18.82 20.35
CA THR A 369 27.15 -17.91 20.86
C THR A 369 27.40 -16.77 19.85
N MET A 370 28.04 -15.68 20.30
CA MET A 370 28.37 -14.56 19.39
C MET A 370 29.26 -15.00 18.23
N ASP A 371 30.13 -15.98 18.42
CA ASP A 371 31.04 -16.49 17.38
C ASP A 371 30.28 -17.20 16.24
N GLN A 372 29.09 -17.74 16.53
CA GLN A 372 28.22 -18.41 15.57
C GLN A 372 27.31 -17.44 14.78
N ILE A 373 27.37 -16.17 15.08
CA ILE A 373 26.67 -15.13 14.32
C ILE A 373 27.59 -14.65 13.21
N ASP A 374 27.19 -14.82 11.95
CA ASP A 374 28.03 -14.44 10.81
C ASP A 374 28.14 -12.91 10.64
N GLN A 375 27.05 -12.18 10.88
CA GLN A 375 26.97 -10.73 10.72
C GLN A 375 26.33 -10.07 11.96
N PHE A 376 26.90 -8.95 12.40
CA PHE A 376 26.32 -8.10 13.44
C PHE A 376 26.06 -6.70 12.88
N VAL A 377 24.82 -6.25 12.89
CA VAL A 377 24.40 -5.00 12.22
C VAL A 377 23.70 -4.09 13.21
N LEU A 378 24.03 -2.80 13.15
CA LEU A 378 23.40 -1.75 13.96
C LEU A 378 22.20 -1.15 13.25
N MET A 379 21.14 -0.92 14.01
CA MET A 379 19.94 -0.18 13.62
C MET A 379 19.58 0.84 14.72
N GLY A 380 18.80 1.85 14.34
CA GLY A 380 18.35 2.88 15.27
C GLY A 380 19.41 3.95 15.58
N ALA A 381 18.98 5.20 15.67
CA ALA A 381 19.89 6.34 15.87
C ALA A 381 20.59 6.34 17.24
N GLY A 382 20.01 5.67 18.26
CA GLY A 382 20.64 5.51 19.57
C GLY A 382 21.97 4.78 19.53
N THR A 383 22.20 3.91 18.52
CA THR A 383 23.49 3.20 18.36
C THR A 383 24.64 4.14 17.98
N ARG A 384 24.36 5.40 17.62
CA ARG A 384 25.38 6.41 17.32
C ARG A 384 26.03 6.99 18.58
N VAL A 385 25.44 6.78 19.76
CA VAL A 385 26.04 7.20 21.03
C VAL A 385 27.35 6.44 21.26
N PRO A 386 28.51 7.13 21.41
CA PRO A 386 29.83 6.47 21.47
C PRO A 386 29.94 5.43 22.59
N LYS A 387 29.36 5.70 23.75
CA LYS A 387 29.37 4.76 24.89
C LYS A 387 28.67 3.43 24.54
N ILE A 388 27.55 3.48 23.79
CA ILE A 388 26.88 2.25 23.38
C ILE A 388 27.78 1.43 22.44
N GLN A 389 28.47 2.09 21.50
CA GLN A 389 29.43 1.40 20.62
C GLN A 389 30.63 0.83 21.37
N GLU A 390 31.10 1.52 22.42
CA GLU A 390 32.15 1.00 23.34
C GLU A 390 31.68 -0.26 24.06
N LEU A 391 30.47 -0.23 24.62
CA LEU A 391 29.87 -1.39 25.29
C LEU A 391 29.74 -2.59 24.34
N LEU A 392 29.32 -2.36 23.10
CA LEU A 392 29.20 -3.41 22.10
C LEU A 392 30.54 -4.09 21.79
N LYS A 393 31.66 -3.37 21.77
CA LYS A 393 32.99 -3.94 21.56
C LYS A 393 33.34 -4.97 22.63
N THR A 394 32.87 -4.80 23.87
CA THR A 394 33.09 -5.76 24.94
C THR A 394 32.47 -7.14 24.67
N VAL A 395 31.36 -7.17 23.97
CA VAL A 395 30.61 -8.40 23.60
C VAL A 395 31.05 -8.97 22.27
N LEU A 396 31.35 -8.08 21.30
CA LEU A 396 31.73 -8.47 19.93
C LEU A 396 33.17 -8.97 19.83
N LYS A 397 34.04 -8.55 20.76
CA LYS A 397 35.49 -8.87 20.76
C LYS A 397 36.14 -8.40 19.44
N GLU A 398 36.53 -9.37 18.59
CA GLU A 398 37.17 -9.12 17.28
C GLU A 398 36.17 -9.03 16.12
N LYS A 399 34.86 -9.28 16.36
CA LYS A 399 33.86 -9.26 15.33
C LYS A 399 33.55 -7.81 14.91
N GLU A 400 33.63 -7.55 13.62
CA GLU A 400 33.34 -6.23 13.07
C GLU A 400 31.85 -5.95 13.03
N ILE A 401 31.50 -4.68 13.20
CA ILE A 401 30.13 -4.18 13.02
C ILE A 401 29.88 -3.99 11.52
N GLY A 402 28.89 -4.70 11.01
CA GLY A 402 28.44 -4.55 9.62
C GLY A 402 27.80 -3.16 9.39
N ARG A 403 28.27 -2.45 8.37
CA ARG A 403 27.77 -1.12 7.98
C ARG A 403 27.07 -1.14 6.63
N PHE A 404 26.34 -2.22 6.34
CA PHE A 404 25.73 -2.46 5.03
C PHE A 404 24.32 -1.89 4.90
N LEU A 405 23.69 -1.55 5.99
CA LEU A 405 22.32 -1.06 6.04
C LEU A 405 22.29 0.41 6.47
N ASN A 406 21.43 1.18 5.83
CA ASN A 406 21.08 2.49 6.34
C ASN A 406 20.28 2.32 7.65
N THR A 407 20.88 2.73 8.77
CA THR A 407 20.35 2.54 10.11
C THR A 407 19.00 3.23 10.35
N ASP A 408 18.66 4.24 9.55
CA ASP A 408 17.40 4.99 9.65
C ASP A 408 16.32 4.47 8.71
N GLU A 409 16.65 3.86 7.55
CA GLU A 409 15.72 3.59 6.46
C GLU A 409 15.50 2.10 6.15
N ALA A 410 16.42 1.23 6.57
CA ALA A 410 16.38 -0.18 6.19
C ALA A 410 15.08 -0.89 6.63
N ILE A 411 14.50 -0.50 7.75
CA ILE A 411 13.23 -1.05 8.26
C ILE A 411 12.09 -0.67 7.29
N ALA A 412 11.97 0.60 6.91
CA ALA A 412 10.94 1.07 5.97
C ALA A 412 11.11 0.44 4.58
N LEU A 413 12.36 0.34 4.07
CA LEU A 413 12.64 -0.26 2.76
C LEU A 413 12.36 -1.77 2.74
N GLY A 414 12.63 -2.49 3.83
CA GLY A 414 12.25 -3.91 3.94
C GLY A 414 10.75 -4.10 4.02
N ALA A 415 10.06 -3.24 4.75
CA ALA A 415 8.61 -3.27 4.87
C ALA A 415 7.92 -2.91 3.54
N VAL A 416 8.46 -1.98 2.73
CA VAL A 416 7.89 -1.68 1.41
C VAL A 416 8.12 -2.79 0.40
N TYR A 417 9.23 -3.54 0.53
CA TYR A 417 9.41 -4.75 -0.27
C TYR A 417 8.31 -5.77 0.03
N GLN A 418 7.99 -5.96 1.31
CA GLN A 418 6.89 -6.83 1.74
C GLN A 418 5.53 -6.31 1.25
N ALA A 419 5.31 -5.00 1.26
CA ALA A 419 4.10 -4.40 0.68
C ALA A 419 3.98 -4.69 -0.82
N ALA A 420 5.09 -4.62 -1.55
CA ALA A 420 5.13 -4.96 -2.97
C ALA A 420 4.86 -6.45 -3.24
N ASP A 421 5.36 -7.35 -2.39
CA ASP A 421 5.14 -8.80 -2.49
C ASP A 421 3.68 -9.19 -2.23
N LEU A 422 3.05 -8.53 -1.26
CA LEU A 422 1.65 -8.80 -0.87
C LEU A 422 0.64 -8.09 -1.77
N SER A 423 1.01 -6.96 -2.37
CA SER A 423 0.13 -6.23 -3.30
C SER A 423 0.06 -6.96 -4.64
N LYS A 424 -1.16 -7.13 -5.15
CA LYS A 424 -1.38 -7.76 -6.47
C LYS A 424 -0.88 -6.92 -7.64
N SER A 425 -0.49 -5.67 -7.39
CA SER A 425 -0.08 -4.70 -8.41
C SER A 425 1.37 -4.85 -8.85
N PHE A 426 2.20 -5.56 -8.09
CA PHE A 426 3.64 -5.68 -8.34
C PHE A 426 4.09 -7.12 -8.52
N LYS A 427 5.13 -7.30 -9.32
CA LYS A 427 5.86 -8.57 -9.42
C LYS A 427 7.27 -8.36 -8.86
N VAL A 428 7.48 -8.83 -7.65
CA VAL A 428 8.81 -8.88 -7.02
C VAL A 428 9.32 -10.32 -6.99
N LEU A 429 10.63 -10.47 -6.83
CA LEU A 429 11.21 -11.80 -6.68
C LEU A 429 10.78 -12.37 -5.31
N PRO A 430 10.20 -13.57 -5.21
CA PRO A 430 9.71 -14.09 -3.94
C PRO A 430 10.80 -14.16 -2.88
N PHE A 431 10.57 -13.61 -1.70
CA PHE A 431 11.43 -13.72 -0.53
C PHE A 431 10.58 -13.99 0.71
N GLY A 432 10.72 -15.16 1.29
CA GLY A 432 9.89 -15.57 2.43
C GLY A 432 10.34 -14.92 3.74
N VAL A 433 9.38 -14.53 4.57
CA VAL A 433 9.60 -14.09 5.96
C VAL A 433 8.89 -15.04 6.89
N LYS A 434 9.60 -15.59 7.85
CA LYS A 434 9.07 -16.43 8.93
C LYS A 434 9.38 -15.81 10.27
N GLU A 435 8.36 -15.33 10.89
CA GLU A 435 8.39 -14.74 12.21
C GLU A 435 8.25 -15.80 13.29
N MET A 436 8.71 -15.51 14.49
CA MET A 436 8.66 -16.43 15.60
C MET A 436 7.51 -16.10 16.56
N VAL A 437 6.76 -17.11 17.01
CA VAL A 437 5.79 -16.98 18.10
C VAL A 437 6.58 -16.78 19.40
N LEU A 438 6.63 -15.54 19.86
CA LEU A 438 7.30 -15.17 21.10
C LEU A 438 6.45 -15.55 22.32
N PHE A 439 5.13 -15.40 22.22
CA PHE A 439 4.17 -15.68 23.28
C PHE A 439 3.31 -16.87 22.88
N PRO A 440 3.52 -18.06 23.49
CA PRO A 440 2.76 -19.27 23.11
C PRO A 440 1.28 -19.11 23.39
N ILE A 441 0.45 -19.75 22.57
CA ILE A 441 -1.01 -19.68 22.67
C ILE A 441 -1.58 -21.07 22.93
N GLN A 442 -2.50 -21.15 23.87
CA GLN A 442 -3.19 -22.37 24.30
C GLN A 442 -4.71 -22.21 24.26
N VAL A 443 -5.40 -23.33 24.15
CA VAL A 443 -6.86 -23.41 24.29
C VAL A 443 -7.23 -24.24 25.50
N THR A 444 -8.16 -23.75 26.31
CA THR A 444 -8.75 -24.46 27.45
C THR A 444 -10.21 -24.77 27.13
N PHE A 445 -10.60 -26.01 27.30
CA PHE A 445 -11.96 -26.51 27.02
C PHE A 445 -12.34 -27.62 28.01
N LYS A 446 -13.63 -27.91 28.13
CA LYS A 446 -14.14 -29.00 28.97
C LYS A 446 -14.11 -30.32 28.22
N SER A 447 -13.53 -31.36 28.83
CA SER A 447 -13.52 -32.71 28.31
C SER A 447 -14.13 -33.64 29.34
N LYS A 448 -14.91 -34.64 28.86
CA LYS A 448 -15.42 -35.70 29.71
C LYS A 448 -14.29 -36.66 30.07
N THR A 449 -14.16 -36.95 31.38
CA THR A 449 -13.33 -38.04 31.90
C THR A 449 -14.04 -39.38 31.75
N GLU A 450 -13.36 -40.47 32.01
CA GLU A 450 -13.93 -41.83 31.95
C GLU A 450 -15.14 -41.99 32.91
N ASP A 451 -15.12 -41.25 34.02
CA ASP A 451 -16.24 -41.23 35.04
C ASP A 451 -17.42 -40.33 34.60
N GLY A 452 -17.37 -39.73 33.42
CA GLY A 452 -18.40 -38.86 32.91
C GLY A 452 -18.37 -37.42 33.43
N THR A 453 -17.45 -37.08 34.33
CA THR A 453 -17.30 -35.72 34.87
C THR A 453 -16.61 -34.82 33.86
N LEU A 454 -16.96 -33.52 33.84
CA LEU A 454 -16.33 -32.52 32.99
C LEU A 454 -15.10 -31.96 33.68
N LYS A 455 -13.93 -32.05 33.05
CA LYS A 455 -12.67 -31.46 33.52
C LYS A 455 -12.14 -30.47 32.49
N ASP A 456 -11.56 -29.38 32.98
CA ASP A 456 -10.87 -28.44 32.10
C ASP A 456 -9.55 -29.04 31.59
N VAL A 457 -9.39 -29.04 30.30
CA VAL A 457 -8.19 -29.51 29.60
C VAL A 457 -7.58 -28.33 28.83
N THR A 458 -6.33 -28.07 29.10
CA THR A 458 -5.55 -27.06 28.38
C THR A 458 -4.64 -27.74 27.38
N ARG A 459 -4.68 -27.23 26.15
CA ARG A 459 -3.87 -27.75 25.03
C ARG A 459 -3.14 -26.61 24.34
N GLN A 460 -1.84 -26.70 24.21
CA GLN A 460 -1.03 -25.75 23.45
C GLN A 460 -1.34 -25.87 21.96
N ILE A 461 -1.68 -24.76 21.31
CA ILE A 461 -1.96 -24.66 19.89
C ILE A 461 -0.72 -24.20 19.16
N PHE A 462 -0.18 -23.05 19.56
CA PHE A 462 1.02 -22.46 19.00
C PHE A 462 2.09 -22.36 20.09
N GLY A 463 3.16 -23.10 19.90
CA GLY A 463 4.25 -23.18 20.86
C GLY A 463 5.23 -22.02 20.75
N TYR A 464 5.94 -21.78 21.83
CA TYR A 464 7.10 -20.90 21.85
C TYR A 464 8.13 -21.30 20.76
N LYS A 465 8.73 -20.32 20.09
CA LYS A 465 9.65 -20.52 18.97
C LYS A 465 9.02 -21.19 17.72
N THR A 466 7.71 -21.36 17.66
CA THR A 466 7.05 -21.83 16.42
C THR A 466 7.01 -20.67 15.41
N PHE A 467 7.26 -20.97 14.12
CA PHE A 467 7.22 -19.94 13.09
C PHE A 467 5.80 -19.66 12.60
N TYR A 468 5.51 -18.38 12.28
CA TYR A 468 4.31 -17.99 11.58
C TYR A 468 4.64 -17.18 10.29
N PRO A 469 3.74 -17.10 9.31
CA PRO A 469 2.43 -17.73 9.30
C PRO A 469 2.54 -19.26 9.38
N THR A 470 1.64 -19.90 10.18
CA THR A 470 1.68 -21.32 10.42
C THR A 470 0.69 -22.07 9.57
N ASN A 471 0.94 -23.38 9.38
CA ASN A 471 -0.10 -24.29 8.96
C ASN A 471 -1.26 -24.26 9.97
N LYS A 472 -2.49 -24.23 9.45
CA LYS A 472 -3.71 -24.28 10.27
C LYS A 472 -3.66 -25.45 11.26
N LYS A 473 -3.87 -25.18 12.54
CA LYS A 473 -3.94 -26.20 13.60
C LYS A 473 -5.40 -26.57 13.82
N ILE A 474 -5.70 -27.86 13.88
CA ILE A 474 -7.04 -28.38 14.10
C ILE A 474 -7.10 -29.05 15.46
N VAL A 475 -8.02 -28.60 16.28
CA VAL A 475 -8.36 -29.24 17.55
C VAL A 475 -9.74 -29.88 17.41
N THR A 476 -9.87 -31.13 17.81
CA THR A 476 -11.12 -31.87 17.79
C THR A 476 -11.73 -31.92 19.18
N PHE A 477 -12.96 -31.44 19.29
CA PHE A 477 -13.78 -31.47 20.51
C PHE A 477 -14.84 -32.57 20.36
N GLN A 478 -14.76 -33.60 21.21
CA GLN A 478 -15.63 -34.80 21.10
C GLN A 478 -16.71 -34.87 22.20
N SER A 479 -16.56 -34.07 23.26
CA SER A 479 -17.38 -34.19 24.46
C SER A 479 -18.63 -33.31 24.47
N TYR A 480 -18.91 -32.59 23.38
CA TYR A 480 -20.00 -31.64 23.32
C TYR A 480 -21.17 -32.20 22.48
N SER A 481 -22.39 -32.05 23.01
CA SER A 481 -23.68 -32.36 22.35
C SER A 481 -24.46 -31.12 21.96
N ASP A 482 -24.13 -29.97 22.54
CA ASP A 482 -24.74 -28.69 22.33
C ASP A 482 -23.70 -27.58 22.06
N ASP A 483 -24.17 -26.39 21.84
CA ASP A 483 -23.36 -25.19 21.73
C ASP A 483 -22.42 -25.07 22.92
N PHE A 484 -21.20 -24.70 22.66
CA PHE A 484 -20.14 -24.64 23.68
C PHE A 484 -19.19 -23.48 23.46
N GLU A 485 -18.42 -23.20 24.50
CA GLU A 485 -17.36 -22.22 24.50
C GLU A 485 -16.01 -22.83 24.80
N VAL A 486 -14.96 -22.25 24.22
CA VAL A 486 -13.57 -22.55 24.56
C VAL A 486 -12.81 -21.24 24.82
N HIS A 487 -11.78 -21.32 25.65
CA HIS A 487 -11.01 -20.17 26.09
C HIS A 487 -9.61 -20.21 25.49
N LEU A 488 -9.22 -19.12 24.81
CA LEU A 488 -7.85 -18.90 24.37
C LEU A 488 -7.09 -18.12 25.43
N GLY A 489 -5.87 -18.49 25.69
CA GLY A 489 -4.96 -17.80 26.59
C GLY A 489 -3.51 -17.92 26.16
N TYR A 490 -2.66 -17.14 26.78
CA TYR A 490 -1.23 -17.32 26.62
C TYR A 490 -0.76 -18.53 27.44
N GLY A 491 0.21 -19.26 26.92
CA GLY A 491 0.89 -20.34 27.60
C GLY A 491 1.95 -19.85 28.58
N SER A 492 2.95 -20.71 28.92
CA SER A 492 4.03 -20.32 29.82
C SER A 492 4.84 -19.13 29.28
N LEU A 493 5.00 -18.11 30.12
CA LEU A 493 5.82 -16.92 29.89
C LEU A 493 7.11 -16.93 30.75
N GLU A 494 7.62 -18.11 31.13
CA GLU A 494 8.84 -18.26 31.95
C GLU A 494 10.10 -17.68 31.30
N HIS A 495 10.10 -17.57 29.97
CA HIS A 495 11.21 -16.96 29.23
C HIS A 495 11.27 -15.43 29.40
N LEU A 496 10.23 -14.81 29.96
CA LEU A 496 10.21 -13.38 30.29
C LEU A 496 10.75 -13.15 31.70
N ASN A 497 11.50 -12.07 31.88
CA ASN A 497 11.87 -11.60 33.19
C ASN A 497 10.67 -10.98 33.93
N GLU A 498 10.81 -10.74 35.24
CA GLU A 498 9.69 -10.26 36.08
C GLU A 498 9.16 -8.87 35.66
N GLU A 499 10.02 -8.01 35.13
CA GLU A 499 9.64 -6.70 34.64
C GLU A 499 8.84 -6.81 33.34
N GLN A 500 9.28 -7.65 32.39
CA GLN A 500 8.56 -7.93 31.14
C GLN A 500 7.20 -8.58 31.43
N LYS A 501 7.08 -9.48 32.39
CA LYS A 501 5.80 -10.08 32.81
C LYS A 501 4.83 -9.04 33.35
N LYS A 502 5.29 -8.08 34.17
CA LYS A 502 4.45 -6.97 34.66
C LYS A 502 3.93 -6.07 33.54
N GLN A 503 4.71 -5.85 32.49
CA GLN A 503 4.36 -5.04 31.33
C GLN A 503 3.55 -5.78 30.29
N PHE A 504 3.38 -7.11 30.43
CA PHE A 504 2.71 -7.95 29.44
C PHE A 504 1.19 -7.75 29.42
N GLY A 505 0.58 -7.57 30.59
CA GLY A 505 -0.88 -7.43 30.75
C GLY A 505 -1.59 -8.77 30.98
N SER A 506 -2.78 -8.93 30.45
CA SER A 506 -3.61 -10.12 30.66
C SER A 506 -3.06 -11.36 29.93
N ILE A 507 -3.07 -12.50 30.63
CA ILE A 507 -2.77 -13.80 30.02
C ILE A 507 -4.00 -14.49 29.42
N TYR A 508 -5.21 -14.02 29.74
CA TYR A 508 -6.46 -14.48 29.14
C TYR A 508 -6.70 -13.71 27.84
N LEU A 509 -6.77 -14.42 26.72
CA LEU A 509 -6.79 -13.77 25.41
C LEU A 509 -8.21 -13.59 24.87
N ALA A 510 -8.95 -14.69 24.69
CA ALA A 510 -10.27 -14.64 24.04
C ALA A 510 -11.18 -15.78 24.46
N LYS A 511 -12.48 -15.53 24.39
CA LYS A 511 -13.53 -16.52 24.41
C LYS A 511 -13.98 -16.81 22.98
N VAL A 512 -14.12 -18.09 22.64
CA VAL A 512 -14.61 -18.54 21.34
C VAL A 512 -15.89 -19.33 21.57
N ASP A 513 -17.00 -18.80 21.09
CA ASP A 513 -18.32 -19.44 21.10
C ASP A 513 -18.52 -20.21 19.80
N VAL A 514 -18.93 -21.47 19.91
CA VAL A 514 -19.27 -22.36 18.79
C VAL A 514 -20.74 -22.70 18.89
N LYS A 515 -21.54 -22.24 17.92
CA LYS A 515 -23.00 -22.34 17.93
C LYS A 515 -23.54 -23.13 16.75
N GLY A 516 -24.71 -23.75 16.95
CA GLY A 516 -25.43 -24.54 15.97
C GLY A 516 -25.09 -26.03 15.99
N LEU A 517 -24.44 -26.51 17.07
CA LEU A 517 -24.06 -27.93 17.19
C LEU A 517 -25.27 -28.84 17.42
N GLY A 518 -26.20 -28.49 18.30
CA GLY A 518 -27.40 -29.28 18.58
C GLY A 518 -28.18 -29.63 17.31
N PRO A 519 -28.62 -28.63 16.54
CA PRO A 519 -29.27 -28.84 15.23
C PRO A 519 -28.41 -29.60 14.20
N ALA A 520 -27.10 -29.43 14.23
CA ALA A 520 -26.21 -30.18 13.32
C ALA A 520 -26.15 -31.67 13.65
N ILE A 521 -26.19 -32.02 14.96
CA ILE A 521 -26.24 -33.41 15.43
C ILE A 521 -27.63 -34.03 15.09
N GLU A 522 -28.70 -33.33 15.41
CA GLU A 522 -30.07 -33.80 15.13
C GLU A 522 -30.28 -34.12 13.65
N ASN A 523 -29.82 -33.27 12.77
CA ASN A 523 -30.04 -33.43 11.32
C ASN A 523 -29.07 -34.39 10.65
N ASN A 524 -27.86 -34.61 11.19
CA ASN A 524 -26.79 -35.35 10.49
C ASN A 524 -26.06 -36.38 11.33
N GLY A 525 -26.30 -36.47 12.62
CA GLY A 525 -25.58 -37.33 13.56
C GLY A 525 -26.37 -38.58 14.05
N THR A 526 -27.68 -38.61 13.79
CA THR A 526 -28.58 -39.59 14.40
C THR A 526 -28.81 -40.88 13.58
N CYS A 527 -28.22 -40.97 12.40
CA CYS A 527 -28.37 -42.21 11.59
C CYS A 527 -27.58 -43.39 12.15
N ALA A 528 -28.06 -44.64 11.95
CA ALA A 528 -27.44 -45.85 12.49
C ALA A 528 -26.01 -46.08 11.96
N GLU A 529 -25.72 -45.64 10.71
CA GLU A 529 -24.42 -45.74 10.07
C GLU A 529 -23.51 -44.53 10.30
N CYS A 530 -24.03 -43.54 11.07
CA CYS A 530 -23.29 -42.30 11.37
C CYS A 530 -22.36 -42.48 12.58
N GLU A 531 -21.09 -42.18 12.36
CA GLU A 531 -20.08 -42.13 13.41
C GLU A 531 -19.65 -40.68 13.64
N ILE A 532 -20.03 -40.08 14.78
CA ILE A 532 -19.68 -38.73 15.13
C ILE A 532 -18.19 -38.66 15.45
N LYS A 533 -17.43 -37.83 14.71
CA LYS A 533 -16.02 -37.54 14.94
C LYS A 533 -15.82 -36.31 15.82
N GLY A 534 -16.89 -35.58 16.17
CA GLY A 534 -16.86 -34.38 16.97
C GLY A 534 -16.71 -33.10 16.15
N VAL A 535 -16.48 -31.99 16.85
CA VAL A 535 -16.29 -30.68 16.26
C VAL A 535 -14.81 -30.42 16.02
N LYS A 536 -14.44 -30.15 14.76
CA LYS A 536 -13.09 -29.76 14.35
C LYS A 536 -12.99 -28.26 14.20
N THR A 537 -12.34 -27.59 15.17
CA THR A 537 -12.08 -26.15 15.11
C THR A 537 -10.67 -25.89 14.62
N THR A 538 -10.55 -25.00 13.65
CA THR A 538 -9.30 -24.62 13.02
C THR A 538 -8.82 -23.32 13.63
N PHE A 539 -7.56 -23.29 14.06
CA PHE A 539 -6.85 -22.13 14.58
C PHE A 539 -5.73 -21.77 13.61
N ALA A 540 -5.49 -20.48 13.40
CA ALA A 540 -4.43 -19.97 12.54
C ALA A 540 -3.77 -18.74 13.18
N ILE A 541 -2.49 -18.53 12.88
CA ILE A 541 -1.81 -17.24 13.05
C ILE A 541 -1.49 -16.75 11.65
N ASP A 542 -1.89 -15.52 11.36
CA ASP A 542 -1.69 -14.87 10.08
C ASP A 542 -0.28 -14.24 9.96
N PHE A 543 -0.02 -13.54 8.85
CA PHE A 543 1.23 -12.82 8.61
C PHE A 543 1.48 -11.67 9.59
N SER A 544 0.43 -11.11 10.17
CA SER A 544 0.51 -10.05 11.20
C SER A 544 0.74 -10.59 12.61
N GLY A 545 0.82 -11.91 12.76
CA GLY A 545 0.94 -12.57 14.05
C GLY A 545 -0.36 -12.62 14.86
N ILE A 546 -1.51 -12.36 14.22
CA ILE A 546 -2.82 -12.38 14.89
C ILE A 546 -3.41 -13.79 14.87
N VAL A 547 -3.86 -14.24 16.05
CA VAL A 547 -4.57 -15.49 16.19
C VAL A 547 -6.02 -15.35 15.73
N SER A 548 -6.49 -16.33 14.97
CA SER A 548 -7.86 -16.38 14.48
C SER A 548 -8.43 -17.79 14.54
N VAL A 549 -9.75 -17.88 14.52
CA VAL A 549 -10.52 -19.13 14.44
C VAL A 549 -11.35 -19.10 13.16
N PRO A 550 -10.71 -19.40 12.00
CA PRO A 550 -11.36 -19.20 10.70
C PRO A 550 -12.57 -20.13 10.46
N LYS A 551 -12.64 -21.29 11.15
CA LYS A 551 -13.80 -22.16 11.01
C LYS A 551 -13.89 -23.23 12.11
N SER A 552 -15.14 -23.64 12.41
CA SER A 552 -15.47 -24.83 13.16
C SER A 552 -16.41 -25.70 12.32
N GLU A 553 -16.17 -27.02 12.31
CA GLU A 553 -16.94 -27.98 11.52
C GLU A 553 -17.35 -29.15 12.39
N PHE A 554 -18.64 -29.45 12.43
CA PHE A 554 -19.12 -30.74 12.94
C PHE A 554 -18.82 -31.79 11.87
N VAL A 555 -18.16 -32.87 12.27
CA VAL A 555 -17.69 -33.93 11.37
C VAL A 555 -18.32 -35.26 11.72
N VAL A 556 -18.98 -35.86 10.75
CA VAL A 556 -19.63 -37.14 10.86
C VAL A 556 -19.17 -38.02 9.68
N ASP A 557 -18.76 -39.23 10.00
CA ASP A 557 -18.49 -40.25 8.98
C ASP A 557 -19.72 -41.11 8.79
N LYS A 558 -20.31 -41.05 7.60
CA LYS A 558 -21.42 -41.90 7.22
C LYS A 558 -20.88 -43.12 6.50
N LYS A 559 -21.01 -44.31 7.16
CA LYS A 559 -20.66 -45.60 6.57
C LYS A 559 -21.66 -45.93 5.47
N PRO A 560 -21.25 -46.68 4.44
CA PRO A 560 -22.19 -47.18 3.45
C PRO A 560 -23.31 -47.97 4.11
N THR A 561 -24.52 -47.75 3.67
CA THR A 561 -25.68 -48.54 4.16
C THR A 561 -25.58 -50.00 3.71
N PRO A 562 -26.19 -50.93 4.45
CA PRO A 562 -26.27 -52.35 4.00
C PRO A 562 -26.85 -52.51 2.60
N GLU A 563 -27.77 -51.62 2.20
CA GLU A 563 -28.36 -51.56 0.87
C GLU A 563 -27.39 -51.10 -0.22
N GLU A 564 -26.56 -50.03 0.09
CA GLU A 564 -25.52 -49.57 -0.84
C GLU A 564 -24.42 -50.62 -1.04
N LEU A 565 -24.10 -51.40 0.01
CA LEU A 565 -23.12 -52.51 -0.06
C LEU A 565 -23.70 -53.69 -0.86
N ALA A 566 -24.95 -54.06 -0.64
CA ALA A 566 -25.63 -55.11 -1.37
C ALA A 566 -25.78 -54.76 -2.86
N ALA A 567 -26.13 -53.52 -3.18
CA ALA A 567 -26.22 -52.99 -4.54
C ALA A 567 -24.84 -52.99 -5.23
N TYR A 568 -23.76 -52.68 -4.48
CA TYR A 568 -22.40 -52.77 -5.00
C TYR A 568 -21.99 -54.21 -5.28
N ASP A 569 -22.29 -55.18 -4.36
CA ASP A 569 -21.97 -56.61 -4.54
C ASP A 569 -22.73 -57.21 -5.71
N GLU A 570 -23.99 -56.79 -5.94
CA GLU A 570 -24.76 -57.19 -7.11
C GLU A 570 -24.21 -56.59 -8.41
N ALA A 571 -23.87 -55.28 -8.40
CA ALA A 571 -23.24 -54.64 -9.56
C ALA A 571 -21.86 -55.22 -9.87
N LEU A 572 -21.10 -55.63 -8.85
CA LEU A 572 -19.81 -56.28 -9.01
C LEU A 572 -19.94 -57.64 -9.68
N LYS A 573 -20.93 -58.46 -9.21
CA LYS A 573 -21.24 -59.72 -9.85
C LYS A 573 -21.64 -59.59 -11.32
N GLN A 574 -22.51 -58.62 -11.61
CA GLN A 574 -22.92 -58.32 -12.99
C GLN A 574 -21.71 -57.84 -13.85
N TYR A 575 -20.82 -57.03 -13.26
CA TYR A 575 -19.60 -56.62 -13.96
C TYR A 575 -18.65 -57.79 -14.22
N GLU A 576 -18.41 -58.66 -13.23
CA GLU A 576 -17.56 -59.86 -13.37
C GLU A 576 -18.09 -60.79 -14.40
N GLU A 577 -19.42 -61.02 -14.46
CA GLU A 577 -20.10 -61.88 -15.42
C GLU A 577 -20.01 -61.27 -16.84
N ALA A 578 -20.21 -59.97 -16.97
CA ALA A 578 -20.03 -59.23 -18.23
C ALA A 578 -18.60 -59.23 -18.74
N GLU A 579 -17.61 -59.05 -17.79
CA GLU A 579 -16.19 -59.17 -18.13
C GLU A 579 -15.75 -60.54 -18.55
N LYS A 580 -16.34 -61.58 -17.92
CA LYS A 580 -16.13 -62.98 -18.31
C LYS A 580 -16.63 -63.26 -19.71
N ILE A 581 -17.89 -62.87 -20.03
CA ILE A 581 -18.45 -62.94 -21.37
C ILE A 581 -17.58 -62.17 -22.39
N ARG A 582 -17.14 -60.97 -22.07
CA ARG A 582 -16.28 -60.17 -22.96
C ARG A 582 -14.97 -60.90 -23.26
N LYS A 583 -14.33 -61.48 -22.22
CA LYS A 583 -13.08 -62.24 -22.39
C LYS A 583 -13.27 -63.52 -23.25
N GLU A 584 -14.41 -64.21 -23.05
CA GLU A 584 -14.77 -65.34 -23.85
C GLU A 584 -15.04 -64.97 -25.32
N GLU A 585 -15.69 -63.80 -25.55
CA GLU A 585 -15.90 -63.28 -26.91
C GLU A 585 -14.57 -62.81 -27.54
N GLU A 586 -13.65 -62.13 -26.77
CA GLU A 586 -12.32 -61.79 -27.26
C GLU A 586 -11.43 -62.96 -27.58
N GLU A 587 -11.50 -64.03 -26.76
CA GLU A 587 -10.79 -65.31 -27.06
C GLU A 587 -11.37 -66.03 -28.29
N ALA A 588 -12.69 -66.04 -28.40
CA ALA A 588 -13.36 -66.62 -29.59
C ALA A 588 -13.03 -65.79 -30.85
N GLU A 589 -13.02 -64.46 -30.76
CA GLU A 589 -12.61 -63.61 -31.89
C GLU A 589 -11.13 -63.81 -32.27
N LYS A 590 -10.26 -64.02 -31.27
CA LYS A 590 -8.83 -64.27 -31.47
C LYS A 590 -8.64 -65.63 -32.15
N LYS A 591 -9.36 -66.64 -31.72
CA LYS A 591 -9.36 -67.97 -32.35
C LYS A 591 -9.88 -67.89 -33.77
N ARG A 592 -10.95 -67.16 -34.05
CA ARG A 592 -11.48 -66.96 -35.42
C ARG A 592 -10.47 -66.26 -36.33
N LYS A 593 -9.80 -65.24 -35.82
CA LYS A 593 -8.74 -64.54 -36.57
C LYS A 593 -7.52 -65.40 -36.82
N GLU A 594 -7.12 -66.23 -35.87
CA GLU A 594 -6.04 -67.21 -36.06
C GLU A 594 -6.45 -68.33 -37.08
N GLU A 595 -7.70 -68.72 -37.07
CA GLU A 595 -8.23 -69.66 -38.11
C GLU A 595 -8.36 -69.02 -39.49
N GLU A 596 -8.79 -67.74 -39.55
CA GLU A 596 -8.80 -66.97 -40.81
C GLU A 596 -7.39 -66.70 -41.33
N GLU A 597 -6.43 -66.46 -40.48
CA GLU A 597 -5.03 -66.30 -40.86
C GLU A 597 -4.36 -67.57 -41.31
N LYS A 598 -4.71 -68.68 -40.64
CA LYS A 598 -4.36 -70.01 -41.11
C LYS A 598 -4.95 -70.36 -42.48
N LYS A 599 -6.26 -70.06 -42.68
CA LYS A 599 -6.91 -70.20 -43.98
C LYS A 599 -6.34 -69.34 -45.09
N LYS A 600 -5.88 -68.13 -44.74
CA LYS A 600 -5.20 -67.23 -45.66
C LYS A 600 -3.77 -67.69 -45.99
N LYS A 601 -3.05 -68.21 -44.98
CA LYS A 601 -1.69 -68.83 -45.23
C LYS A 601 -1.76 -70.10 -46.03
N GLU A 602 -2.82 -70.94 -45.85
CA GLU A 602 -3.08 -72.13 -46.71
C GLU A 602 -3.52 -71.80 -48.15
N ALA A 603 -4.25 -70.64 -48.30
CA ALA A 603 -4.62 -70.11 -49.60
C ALA A 603 -3.45 -69.43 -50.35
N GLU A 604 -2.53 -68.80 -49.62
CA GLU A 604 -1.24 -68.23 -50.16
C GLU A 604 -0.26 -69.40 -50.54
N ALA A 605 -0.17 -70.44 -49.73
CA ALA A 605 0.65 -71.59 -50.05
C ALA A 605 0.20 -72.34 -51.30
N LYS A 606 -1.12 -72.33 -51.67
CA LYS A 606 -1.65 -72.91 -52.94
C LYS A 606 -1.47 -71.99 -54.14
N LYS A 607 -1.04 -70.72 -53.99
CA LYS A 607 -0.76 -69.85 -55.13
C LYS A 607 0.70 -69.76 -55.53
N ASN A 608 1.63 -70.37 -54.76
CA ASN A 608 3.10 -70.28 -55.00
C ASN A 608 3.67 -71.52 -55.67
N GLU A 609 2.87 -72.36 -56.28
CA GLU A 609 3.34 -73.47 -57.05
C GLU A 609 3.31 -73.27 -58.58
N THR A 610 3.32 -72.08 -59.08
CA THR A 610 3.62 -71.78 -60.51
C THR A 610 4.33 -70.42 -60.62
N GLY A 611 5.58 -70.43 -60.99
CA GLY A 611 6.30 -69.29 -61.60
C GLY A 611 7.61 -68.98 -61.00
N GLU A 612 8.63 -69.57 -61.51
CA GLU A 612 10.06 -69.25 -61.42
C GLU A 612 10.38 -67.77 -61.79
N GLY A 613 11.43 -67.26 -61.20
CA GLY A 613 12.28 -66.38 -61.95
C GLY A 613 12.86 -65.20 -61.05
N GLU A 614 14.10 -65.42 -60.62
CA GLU A 614 15.22 -64.47 -60.57
C GLU A 614 14.98 -63.01 -59.95
N SER A 615 15.72 -62.51 -59.15
CA SER A 615 17.13 -62.50 -58.69
C SER A 615 17.38 -61.33 -57.79
N LYS A 616 18.26 -61.59 -56.83
CA LYS A 616 19.29 -60.72 -56.27
C LYS A 616 18.98 -59.47 -55.42
N LYS A 617 19.40 -59.60 -54.15
CA LYS A 617 20.51 -58.87 -53.46
C LYS A 617 20.25 -57.42 -53.18
N GLU A 618 20.55 -56.85 -52.08
CA GLU A 618 21.52 -56.91 -50.97
C GLU A 618 21.09 -56.00 -49.85
N GLU A 619 21.32 -56.41 -48.64
CA GLU A 619 22.04 -55.80 -47.53
C GLU A 619 21.72 -54.36 -47.10
N GLY A 620 21.64 -54.25 -45.83
CA GLY A 620 22.06 -53.08 -45.06
C GLY A 620 21.24 -52.80 -43.87
N GLU A 621 21.58 -53.33 -42.77
CA GLU A 621 21.84 -52.85 -41.44
C GLU A 621 21.20 -51.51 -40.98
N GLU A 622 20.66 -51.62 -39.82
CA GLU A 622 20.89 -50.93 -38.59
C GLU A 622 20.33 -49.53 -38.37
N LYS A 623 19.81 -49.55 -37.20
CA LYS A 623 19.77 -48.44 -36.16
C LYS A 623 18.72 -47.37 -36.24
N ASP A 624 17.91 -47.51 -35.31
CA ASP A 624 17.82 -46.67 -34.00
C ASP A 624 17.36 -45.23 -34.13
N SER A 625 16.61 -44.95 -33.20
CA SER A 625 16.33 -43.66 -32.57
C SER A 625 15.01 -42.94 -32.91
N SER A 626 14.29 -42.93 -31.88
CA SER A 626 13.79 -41.75 -31.16
C SER A 626 12.83 -40.79 -31.85
N ALA A 627 11.94 -40.53 -31.05
CA ALA A 627 11.45 -39.20 -30.68
C ALA A 627 10.21 -38.62 -31.36
N GLU A 628 9.44 -38.28 -30.49
CA GLU A 628 8.70 -36.99 -30.41
C GLU A 628 7.50 -36.83 -31.34
N ASN A 629 6.46 -36.63 -30.81
CA ASN A 629 5.98 -35.49 -29.97
C ASN A 629 4.78 -34.83 -30.61
N LYS A 630 4.01 -34.34 -29.76
CA LYS A 630 3.10 -33.18 -29.77
C LYS A 630 1.62 -33.50 -29.87
N THR A 631 1.05 -33.26 -28.73
CA THR A 631 0.29 -32.06 -28.30
C THR A 631 -0.94 -31.81 -29.20
N ASP A 632 -2.05 -31.56 -28.72
CA ASP A 632 -2.45 -30.46 -27.84
C ASP A 632 -3.89 -30.69 -27.34
N THR A 633 -4.06 -30.36 -26.13
CA THR A 633 -4.71 -29.17 -25.52
C THR A 633 -6.24 -29.12 -25.59
N THR A 634 -6.68 -29.00 -24.38
CA THR A 634 -7.63 -28.00 -23.81
C THR A 634 -9.09 -28.21 -24.14
N THR A 635 -9.96 -28.05 -23.28
CA THR A 635 -10.33 -27.25 -22.13
C THR A 635 -11.67 -27.70 -21.62
N ALA A 636 -11.76 -27.84 -20.39
CA ALA A 636 -12.53 -27.18 -19.37
C ALA A 636 -13.93 -26.64 -19.73
N ALA A 637 -14.73 -26.86 -18.79
CA ALA A 637 -15.76 -26.03 -18.18
C ALA A 637 -17.20 -26.33 -18.51
N THR A 638 -17.83 -26.78 -17.52
CA THR A 638 -18.92 -26.20 -16.73
C THR A 638 -20.30 -26.16 -17.34
N ASP A 639 -21.11 -26.77 -16.53
CA ASP A 639 -22.39 -26.30 -15.98
C ASP A 639 -23.60 -26.23 -16.86
N ASP A 640 -24.49 -27.05 -16.45
CA ASP A 640 -25.77 -26.78 -15.74
C ASP A 640 -27.04 -26.71 -16.59
N ALA A 641 -28.02 -27.34 -15.99
CA ALA A 641 -29.43 -27.08 -16.04
C ALA A 641 -30.29 -27.72 -17.13
N SER A 642 -30.92 -28.79 -16.65
CA SER A 642 -32.37 -29.01 -16.66
C SER A 642 -33.22 -28.37 -17.77
N LYS A 643 -33.94 -29.17 -18.51
CA LYS A 643 -35.40 -29.29 -18.48
C LYS A 643 -35.93 -30.17 -19.58
N THR A 644 -36.75 -31.07 -19.11
CA THR A 644 -37.99 -31.69 -19.66
C THR A 644 -38.55 -31.04 -20.93
N GLU A 645 -38.95 -31.88 -21.87
CA GLU A 645 -40.34 -32.14 -22.28
C GLU A 645 -40.36 -32.96 -23.57
N GLU A 646 -41.12 -34.01 -23.49
CA GLU A 646 -42.09 -34.72 -24.31
C GLU A 646 -42.21 -34.32 -25.78
N GLY A 647 -42.36 -35.36 -26.58
CA GLY A 647 -43.36 -35.33 -27.59
C GLY A 647 -42.98 -35.87 -28.97
N GLU A 648 -43.53 -37.00 -29.27
CA GLU A 648 -44.15 -37.49 -30.48
C GLU A 648 -43.39 -38.32 -31.49
N LYS A 649 -44.00 -39.44 -31.68
CA LYS A 649 -43.80 -40.49 -32.66
C LYS A 649 -43.94 -39.99 -34.10
N GLU A 650 -43.11 -40.51 -34.99
CA GLU A 650 -43.59 -40.97 -36.26
C GLU A 650 -42.69 -42.08 -36.85
N THR A 651 -43.38 -43.15 -37.23
CA THR A 651 -42.92 -44.36 -37.94
C THR A 651 -42.56 -44.08 -39.36
N LYS A 652 -41.46 -44.72 -39.86
CA LYS A 652 -41.41 -45.36 -41.18
C LYS A 652 -40.25 -46.29 -41.39
N GLU A 653 -40.58 -47.49 -41.57
CA GLU A 653 -40.10 -48.59 -42.43
C GLU A 653 -38.61 -48.71 -42.85
N GLU A 654 -38.21 -49.90 -42.60
CA GLU A 654 -37.12 -50.84 -42.95
C GLU A 654 -36.38 -50.60 -44.28
N LYS A 655 -35.05 -50.60 -44.17
CA LYS A 655 -34.15 -51.30 -45.07
C LYS A 655 -33.05 -51.95 -44.28
N LYS A 656 -33.00 -53.29 -44.36
CA LYS A 656 -31.95 -54.17 -43.87
C LYS A 656 -30.64 -53.87 -44.60
N GLU A 657 -29.65 -53.34 -43.84
CA GLU A 657 -28.23 -53.48 -44.15
C GLU A 657 -27.58 -54.23 -42.98
N GLU A 658 -26.84 -55.30 -43.31
CA GLU A 658 -26.12 -56.13 -42.38
C GLU A 658 -25.10 -55.34 -41.62
N LYS A 659 -25.36 -55.05 -40.33
CA LYS A 659 -24.41 -54.38 -39.37
C LYS A 659 -23.38 -55.44 -38.93
N LYS A 660 -22.09 -55.15 -39.22
CA LYS A 660 -20.96 -55.79 -38.51
C LYS A 660 -21.16 -55.58 -37.02
N PRO A 661 -20.82 -56.57 -36.17
CA PRO A 661 -21.00 -56.42 -34.72
C PRO A 661 -20.12 -55.32 -34.19
N GLU A 662 -20.77 -54.30 -33.60
CA GLU A 662 -20.15 -53.20 -32.90
C GLU A 662 -19.44 -53.72 -31.64
N LYS A 663 -18.12 -53.47 -31.48
CA LYS A 663 -17.37 -53.90 -30.31
C LYS A 663 -17.97 -53.22 -29.08
N ARG A 664 -18.46 -54.02 -28.12
CA ARG A 664 -18.94 -53.52 -26.82
C ARG A 664 -17.81 -52.76 -26.15
N LYS A 665 -18.08 -51.50 -25.80
CA LYS A 665 -17.15 -50.67 -25.02
C LYS A 665 -16.91 -51.33 -23.66
N PRO A 666 -15.67 -51.25 -23.11
CA PRO A 666 -15.39 -51.84 -21.80
C PRO A 666 -16.29 -51.16 -20.74
N LEU A 667 -17.00 -51.95 -19.99
CA LEU A 667 -17.78 -51.52 -18.85
C LEU A 667 -16.83 -50.97 -17.77
N LYS A 668 -17.20 -49.88 -17.15
CA LYS A 668 -16.42 -49.36 -16.02
C LYS A 668 -16.72 -50.24 -14.79
N ALA A 669 -15.67 -50.68 -14.10
CA ALA A 669 -15.81 -51.43 -12.86
C ALA A 669 -16.62 -50.62 -11.83
N PRO A 670 -17.58 -51.20 -11.12
CA PRO A 670 -18.29 -50.53 -10.05
C PRO A 670 -17.33 -50.08 -8.97
N VAL A 671 -17.52 -48.86 -8.47
CA VAL A 671 -16.65 -48.27 -7.43
C VAL A 671 -17.23 -48.65 -6.06
N GLN A 672 -16.40 -49.26 -5.23
CA GLN A 672 -16.80 -49.64 -3.88
C GLN A 672 -17.26 -48.40 -3.08
N PRO A 673 -18.45 -48.44 -2.46
CA PRO A 673 -18.91 -47.35 -1.61
C PRO A 673 -17.93 -47.09 -0.49
N LYS A 674 -17.49 -45.84 -0.37
CA LYS A 674 -16.54 -45.39 0.66
C LYS A 674 -17.30 -44.66 1.74
N VAL A 675 -16.72 -44.64 2.95
CA VAL A 675 -17.19 -43.79 4.02
C VAL A 675 -17.24 -42.33 3.55
N LYS A 676 -18.41 -41.71 3.62
CA LYS A 676 -18.64 -40.29 3.25
C LYS A 676 -18.48 -39.44 4.49
N THR A 677 -17.42 -38.61 4.55
CA THR A 677 -17.22 -37.64 5.63
C THR A 677 -18.02 -36.38 5.34
N LEU A 678 -19.06 -36.15 6.12
CA LEU A 678 -19.87 -34.92 6.12
C LEU A 678 -19.19 -33.90 7.01
N ARG A 679 -19.13 -32.63 6.54
CA ARG A 679 -18.56 -31.49 7.28
C ARG A 679 -19.59 -30.39 7.28
N ILE A 680 -20.14 -30.10 8.43
CA ILE A 680 -21.18 -29.08 8.62
C ILE A 680 -20.53 -27.89 9.31
N HIS A 681 -20.60 -26.73 8.66
CA HIS A 681 -20.09 -25.49 9.24
C HIS A 681 -20.91 -25.07 10.44
N LEU A 682 -20.23 -24.70 11.52
CA LEU A 682 -20.80 -24.14 12.73
C LEU A 682 -20.47 -22.65 12.81
N ASN A 683 -21.40 -21.89 13.36
CA ASN A 683 -21.16 -20.47 13.60
C ASN A 683 -20.15 -20.30 14.74
N THR A 684 -19.07 -19.56 14.45
CA THR A 684 -17.95 -19.37 15.39
C THR A 684 -17.71 -17.89 15.57
N THR A 685 -17.84 -17.42 16.82
CA THR A 685 -17.57 -16.03 17.18
C THR A 685 -16.47 -15.98 18.23
N SER A 686 -15.49 -15.10 18.01
CA SER A 686 -14.40 -14.86 18.95
C SER A 686 -14.58 -13.49 19.60
N SER A 687 -14.57 -13.44 20.93
CA SER A 687 -14.58 -12.20 21.70
C SER A 687 -13.29 -12.08 22.50
N PHE A 688 -12.47 -11.10 22.20
CA PHE A 688 -11.25 -10.84 22.94
C PHE A 688 -11.55 -10.32 24.34
N LYS A 689 -10.77 -10.74 25.32
CA LYS A 689 -10.96 -10.46 26.76
C LYS A 689 -9.68 -9.92 27.42
N ASP A 690 -8.55 -10.02 26.76
CA ASP A 690 -7.29 -9.41 27.19
C ASP A 690 -7.40 -7.88 27.19
N PHE A 691 -8.15 -7.36 26.22
CA PHE A 691 -8.39 -5.97 25.95
C PHE A 691 -9.68 -5.84 25.13
N LEU A 692 -10.55 -4.91 25.51
CA LEU A 692 -11.75 -4.62 24.73
C LEU A 692 -11.35 -3.77 23.50
N ASP A 693 -11.47 -4.38 22.34
CA ASP A 693 -11.27 -3.67 21.08
C ASP A 693 -12.33 -2.56 20.92
N LEU A 694 -12.07 -1.59 20.06
CA LEU A 694 -13.09 -0.62 19.66
C LEU A 694 -14.22 -1.36 18.93
N ASP A 695 -15.47 -1.09 19.31
CA ASP A 695 -16.62 -1.60 18.59
C ASP A 695 -16.86 -0.84 17.27
N GLU A 696 -17.78 -1.34 16.45
CA GLU A 696 -18.08 -0.76 15.14
C GLU A 696 -18.56 0.69 15.23
N GLU A 697 -19.31 1.04 16.29
CA GLU A 697 -19.82 2.41 16.52
C GLU A 697 -18.68 3.35 16.90
N GLN A 698 -17.78 2.90 17.76
CA GLN A 698 -16.59 3.66 18.18
C GLN A 698 -15.63 3.87 17.00
N ILE A 699 -15.41 2.86 16.17
CA ILE A 699 -14.61 2.98 14.94
C ILE A 699 -15.25 3.98 13.97
N LYS A 700 -16.56 3.92 13.79
CA LYS A 700 -17.31 4.84 12.94
C LYS A 700 -17.27 6.27 13.47
N ALA A 701 -17.38 6.46 14.78
CA ALA A 701 -17.23 7.75 15.43
C ALA A 701 -15.81 8.32 15.23
N ALA A 702 -14.77 7.50 15.40
CA ALA A 702 -13.39 7.89 15.17
C ALA A 702 -13.14 8.27 13.70
N LYS A 703 -13.65 7.50 12.73
CA LYS A 703 -13.58 7.84 11.29
C LYS A 703 -14.27 9.17 10.99
N LYS A 704 -15.41 9.44 11.65
CA LYS A 704 -16.10 10.71 11.51
C LYS A 704 -15.26 11.87 12.04
N ILE A 705 -14.63 11.71 13.20
CA ILE A 705 -13.72 12.73 13.77
C ILE A 705 -12.60 13.07 12.78
N LEU A 706 -11.95 12.07 12.16
CA LEU A 706 -10.93 12.30 11.16
C LEU A 706 -11.47 13.05 9.94
N ALA A 707 -12.65 12.65 9.45
CA ALA A 707 -13.30 13.29 8.31
C ALA A 707 -13.71 14.74 8.60
N ASP A 708 -14.20 15.03 9.81
CA ASP A 708 -14.57 16.38 10.23
C ASP A 708 -13.33 17.31 10.26
N PHE A 709 -12.20 16.83 10.78
CA PHE A 709 -10.93 17.56 10.72
C PHE A 709 -10.44 17.75 9.28
N GLU A 710 -10.47 16.70 8.47
CA GLU A 710 -10.06 16.77 7.06
C GLU A 710 -10.88 17.80 6.29
N HIS A 711 -12.20 17.80 6.48
CA HIS A 711 -13.08 18.80 5.87
C HIS A 711 -12.73 20.23 6.31
N ALA A 712 -12.53 20.45 7.62
CA ALA A 712 -12.16 21.77 8.15
C ALA A 712 -10.80 22.25 7.59
N GLU A 713 -9.80 21.36 7.51
CA GLU A 713 -8.48 21.64 6.96
C GLU A 713 -8.54 21.94 5.45
N GLN A 714 -9.38 21.22 4.69
CA GLN A 714 -9.61 21.48 3.26
C GLN A 714 -10.29 22.83 3.02
N GLU A 715 -11.30 23.16 3.81
CA GLU A 715 -11.97 24.48 3.71
C GLU A 715 -11.01 25.61 4.06
N LYS A 716 -10.20 25.44 5.09
CA LYS A 716 -9.16 26.42 5.45
C LYS A 716 -8.15 26.59 4.31
N ARG A 717 -7.67 25.49 3.71
CA ARG A 717 -6.73 25.55 2.57
C ARG A 717 -7.32 26.28 1.38
N LYS A 718 -8.57 25.96 1.02
CA LYS A 718 -9.29 26.66 -0.07
C LYS A 718 -9.41 28.15 0.22
N HIS A 719 -9.66 28.51 1.47
CA HIS A 719 -9.73 29.91 1.89
C HIS A 719 -8.38 30.60 1.74
N GLU A 720 -7.30 30.01 2.23
CA GLU A 720 -5.93 30.53 2.10
C GLU A 720 -5.49 30.65 0.63
N GLU A 721 -5.77 29.63 -0.19
CA GLU A 721 -5.50 29.63 -1.63
C GLU A 721 -6.25 30.77 -2.35
N ALA A 722 -7.53 30.95 -2.03
CA ALA A 722 -8.35 32.02 -2.63
C ALA A 722 -7.87 33.41 -2.17
N MET A 723 -7.46 33.54 -0.92
CA MET A 723 -6.88 34.78 -0.38
C MET A 723 -5.55 35.13 -1.06
N ASN A 724 -4.62 34.17 -1.09
CA ASN A 724 -3.31 34.35 -1.74
C ASN A 724 -3.45 34.67 -3.25
N ALA A 725 -4.42 34.02 -3.92
CA ALA A 725 -4.68 34.30 -5.33
C ALA A 725 -5.25 35.71 -5.58
N LEU A 726 -6.08 36.22 -4.69
CA LEU A 726 -6.58 37.60 -4.75
C LEU A 726 -5.47 38.61 -4.43
N GLU A 727 -4.71 38.36 -3.37
CA GLU A 727 -3.57 39.17 -2.96
C GLU A 727 -2.52 39.29 -4.07
N GLY A 728 -2.09 38.14 -4.64
CA GLY A 728 -1.16 38.13 -5.75
C GLY A 728 -1.66 38.93 -6.96
N LEU A 729 -2.96 38.81 -7.29
CA LEU A 729 -3.56 39.59 -8.38
C LEU A 729 -3.56 41.10 -8.08
N VAL A 730 -3.90 41.49 -6.87
CA VAL A 730 -3.91 42.91 -6.46
C VAL A 730 -2.53 43.54 -6.56
N TYR A 731 -1.48 42.82 -6.13
CA TYR A 731 -0.10 43.28 -6.26
C TYR A 731 0.39 43.30 -7.71
N ASP A 732 0.12 42.24 -8.48
CA ASP A 732 0.52 42.18 -9.90
C ASP A 732 -0.12 43.29 -10.74
N LEU A 733 -1.41 43.54 -10.54
CA LEU A 733 -2.08 44.68 -11.24
C LEU A 733 -1.56 46.03 -10.80
N ALA A 734 -1.21 46.22 -9.50
CA ALA A 734 -0.66 47.48 -9.03
C ALA A 734 0.67 47.80 -9.73
N VAL A 735 1.54 46.80 -9.92
CA VAL A 735 2.83 46.98 -10.62
C VAL A 735 2.57 47.26 -12.11
N LYS A 736 1.72 46.50 -12.77
CA LYS A 736 1.47 46.58 -14.22
C LYS A 736 0.86 47.90 -14.69
N ILE A 737 0.23 48.64 -13.80
CA ILE A 737 -0.34 49.97 -14.13
C ILE A 737 0.65 51.14 -13.85
N GLU A 738 1.84 50.88 -13.30
CA GLU A 738 2.86 51.94 -13.08
C GLU A 738 3.43 52.44 -14.40
N ASP A 739 3.94 53.66 -14.45
CA ASP A 739 4.46 54.30 -15.67
C ASP A 739 5.69 53.54 -16.19
N GLY A 740 5.60 53.12 -17.46
CA GLY A 740 6.62 52.28 -18.12
C GLY A 740 6.38 50.79 -18.06
N GLU A 741 5.31 50.33 -17.41
CA GLU A 741 4.94 48.92 -17.29
C GLU A 741 3.86 48.51 -18.35
N GLU A 742 3.56 47.21 -18.40
CA GLU A 742 2.82 46.53 -19.47
C GLU A 742 1.48 47.20 -19.85
N PHE A 743 0.74 47.73 -18.86
CA PHE A 743 -0.59 48.31 -19.08
C PHE A 743 -0.61 49.85 -19.05
N ALA A 744 0.47 50.50 -18.67
CA ALA A 744 0.52 51.92 -18.53
C ALA A 744 0.29 52.67 -19.85
N GLU A 745 0.70 52.13 -21.00
CA GLU A 745 0.56 52.73 -22.30
C GLU A 745 -0.89 52.66 -22.85
N PHE A 746 -1.72 51.75 -22.32
CA PHE A 746 -3.08 51.47 -22.78
C PHE A 746 -4.16 52.12 -21.92
N LEU A 747 -3.77 52.72 -20.78
CA LEU A 747 -4.70 53.34 -19.83
C LEU A 747 -4.69 54.87 -19.86
N THR A 748 -5.84 55.47 -19.86
CA THR A 748 -5.96 56.89 -19.61
C THR A 748 -5.63 57.26 -18.14
N LYS A 749 -5.25 58.49 -17.85
CA LYS A 749 -4.94 58.89 -16.49
C LYS A 749 -6.10 58.68 -15.52
N GLU A 750 -7.32 58.93 -15.97
CA GLU A 750 -8.56 58.78 -15.20
C GLU A 750 -8.86 57.28 -14.91
N GLU A 751 -8.60 56.39 -15.82
CA GLU A 751 -8.74 54.95 -15.64
C GLU A 751 -7.67 54.40 -14.67
N LYS A 752 -6.44 54.87 -14.80
CA LYS A 752 -5.33 54.49 -13.93
C LYS A 752 -5.62 54.93 -12.48
N GLU A 753 -6.13 56.16 -12.26
CA GLU A 753 -6.50 56.62 -10.93
C GLU A 753 -7.63 55.78 -10.32
N LYS A 754 -8.68 55.46 -11.06
CA LYS A 754 -9.80 54.63 -10.60
C LYS A 754 -9.34 53.22 -10.23
N ILE A 755 -8.48 52.60 -11.05
CA ILE A 755 -7.93 51.29 -10.76
C ILE A 755 -7.06 51.35 -9.52
N SER A 756 -6.19 52.35 -9.39
CA SER A 756 -5.35 52.53 -8.19
C SER A 756 -6.17 52.70 -6.91
N GLU A 757 -7.27 53.48 -6.96
CA GLU A 757 -8.16 53.61 -5.82
C GLU A 757 -8.85 52.30 -5.42
N GLU A 758 -9.34 51.50 -6.40
CA GLU A 758 -9.99 50.24 -6.11
C GLU A 758 -8.99 49.19 -5.60
N LEU A 759 -7.75 49.17 -6.13
CA LEU A 759 -6.69 48.31 -5.62
C LEU A 759 -6.30 48.67 -4.19
N LYS A 760 -6.21 49.97 -3.90
CA LYS A 760 -5.96 50.45 -2.53
C LYS A 760 -7.09 50.06 -1.58
N ARG A 761 -8.34 50.19 -2.00
CA ARG A 761 -9.49 49.77 -1.22
C ARG A 761 -9.52 48.26 -0.98
N LEU A 762 -9.12 47.44 -1.97
CA LEU A 762 -9.02 45.98 -1.84
C LEU A 762 -7.91 45.60 -0.86
N ARG A 763 -6.75 46.25 -0.87
CA ARG A 763 -5.67 46.05 0.11
C ARG A 763 -6.15 46.32 1.54
N THR A 764 -6.74 47.49 1.78
CA THR A 764 -7.27 47.82 3.12
C THR A 764 -8.33 46.82 3.57
N TRP A 765 -9.21 46.39 2.64
CA TRP A 765 -10.19 45.38 2.96
C TRP A 765 -9.57 44.02 3.27
N MET A 766 -8.48 43.62 2.58
CA MET A 766 -7.76 42.37 2.86
C MET A 766 -7.10 42.41 4.24
N GLU A 767 -6.57 43.58 4.66
CA GLU A 767 -5.96 43.76 5.98
C GLU A 767 -7.00 43.72 7.11
N ASP A 768 -8.18 44.26 6.92
CA ASP A 768 -9.15 44.47 7.99
C ASP A 768 -10.24 43.36 8.10
N GLU A 769 -10.69 42.80 6.97
CA GLU A 769 -11.91 42.00 6.93
C GLU A 769 -11.77 40.67 6.23
N ALA A 770 -10.67 40.40 5.51
CA ALA A 770 -10.56 39.22 4.65
C ALA A 770 -10.64 37.89 5.41
N ASP A 771 -10.04 37.82 6.58
CA ASP A 771 -10.04 36.61 7.43
C ASP A 771 -11.44 36.19 7.92
N LYS A 772 -12.42 37.08 7.82
CA LYS A 772 -13.80 36.83 8.27
C LYS A 772 -14.69 36.25 7.18
N LEU A 773 -14.19 36.17 5.94
CA LEU A 773 -14.96 35.76 4.78
C LEU A 773 -14.58 34.38 4.28
N THR A 774 -15.50 33.74 3.55
CA THR A 774 -15.29 32.44 2.94
C THR A 774 -14.44 32.54 1.67
N ALA A 775 -13.80 31.41 1.28
CA ALA A 775 -13.08 31.27 0.01
C ALA A 775 -13.92 31.72 -1.20
N ALA A 776 -15.22 31.41 -1.19
CA ALA A 776 -16.15 31.83 -2.22
C ALA A 776 -16.24 33.37 -2.35
N ALA A 777 -16.19 34.11 -1.24
CA ALA A 777 -16.22 35.57 -1.28
C ALA A 777 -14.94 36.16 -1.89
N HIS A 778 -13.76 35.59 -1.62
CA HIS A 778 -12.50 35.98 -2.22
C HIS A 778 -12.49 35.69 -3.72
N ASN A 779 -12.93 34.50 -4.13
CA ASN A 779 -13.04 34.12 -5.53
C ASN A 779 -14.01 35.04 -6.31
N ARG A 780 -15.16 35.38 -5.73
CA ARG A 780 -16.11 36.35 -6.34
C ARG A 780 -15.46 37.71 -6.58
N ARG A 781 -14.63 38.18 -5.64
CA ARG A 781 -13.92 39.47 -5.83
C ARG A 781 -12.86 39.38 -6.92
N LYS A 782 -12.09 38.31 -6.95
CA LYS A 782 -11.12 38.04 -8.00
C LYS A 782 -11.78 37.98 -9.39
N GLU A 783 -12.86 37.23 -9.52
CA GLU A 783 -13.62 37.13 -10.77
C GLU A 783 -14.12 38.49 -11.25
N ARG A 784 -14.68 39.28 -10.35
CA ARG A 784 -15.16 40.62 -10.70
C ARG A 784 -14.06 41.60 -11.10
N LEU A 785 -12.87 41.46 -10.53
CA LEU A 785 -11.70 42.28 -10.88
C LEU A 785 -11.19 41.96 -12.29
N LEU A 786 -11.17 40.68 -12.66
CA LEU A 786 -10.70 40.22 -13.98
C LEU A 786 -11.74 40.39 -15.11
N PHE A 787 -13.03 40.41 -14.76
CA PHE A 787 -14.14 40.42 -15.73
C PHE A 787 -14.08 41.55 -16.74
N PRO A 788 -13.80 42.84 -16.41
CA PRO A 788 -13.76 43.93 -17.39
C PRO A 788 -12.74 43.69 -18.50
N LYS A 789 -11.53 43.21 -18.13
CA LYS A 789 -10.48 42.87 -19.12
C LYS A 789 -10.88 41.73 -20.02
N MET A 790 -11.46 40.67 -19.49
CA MET A 790 -11.93 39.53 -20.27
C MET A 790 -13.08 39.90 -21.19
N ALA A 791 -13.97 40.79 -20.74
CA ALA A 791 -15.06 41.31 -21.54
C ALA A 791 -14.56 42.13 -22.75
N GLU A 792 -13.52 42.92 -22.57
CA GLU A 792 -12.90 43.71 -23.67
C GLU A 792 -12.17 42.81 -24.66
N THR A 793 -11.41 41.81 -24.17
CA THR A 793 -10.74 40.81 -25.01
C THR A 793 -11.75 40.06 -25.86
N MET A 794 -12.88 39.62 -25.30
CA MET A 794 -13.94 38.94 -26.03
C MET A 794 -14.54 39.84 -27.14
N LYS A 795 -14.81 41.11 -26.82
CA LYS A 795 -15.35 42.07 -27.76
C LYS A 795 -14.40 42.33 -28.94
N THR A 796 -13.12 42.46 -28.66
CA THR A 796 -12.06 42.62 -29.67
C THR A 796 -12.00 41.42 -30.59
N LEU A 797 -11.99 40.22 -30.01
CA LEU A 797 -11.92 38.98 -30.76
C LEU A 797 -13.18 38.77 -31.66
N PHE A 798 -14.37 39.15 -31.21
CA PHE A 798 -15.57 39.12 -32.06
C PHE A 798 -15.43 40.02 -33.28
N ASN A 799 -14.98 41.26 -33.09
CA ASN A 799 -14.79 42.19 -34.20
C ASN A 799 -13.73 41.67 -35.18
N GLU A 800 -12.64 41.14 -34.71
CA GLU A 800 -11.56 40.57 -35.52
C GLU A 800 -12.04 39.30 -36.24
N SER A 801 -12.72 38.40 -35.56
CA SER A 801 -13.25 37.15 -36.16
C SER A 801 -14.31 37.45 -37.22
N GLN A 802 -15.23 38.39 -36.97
CA GLN A 802 -16.25 38.81 -37.96
C GLN A 802 -15.61 39.48 -39.17
N THR A 803 -14.60 40.33 -38.96
CA THR A 803 -13.86 40.98 -40.04
C THR A 803 -13.11 39.96 -40.88
N PHE A 804 -12.45 39.02 -40.24
CA PHE A 804 -11.75 37.92 -40.87
C PHE A 804 -12.71 37.03 -41.66
N PHE A 805 -13.87 36.70 -41.10
CA PHE A 805 -14.89 35.88 -41.78
C PHE A 805 -15.38 36.55 -43.06
N LYS A 806 -15.72 37.86 -43.01
CA LYS A 806 -16.11 38.63 -44.18
C LYS A 806 -15.01 38.66 -45.24
N PHE A 807 -13.78 38.82 -44.84
CA PHE A 807 -12.63 38.80 -45.76
C PHE A 807 -12.45 37.40 -46.37
N ALA A 808 -12.53 36.35 -45.59
CA ALA A 808 -12.36 34.97 -46.01
C ALA A 808 -13.46 34.52 -46.97
N LEU A 809 -14.71 35.01 -46.81
CA LEU A 809 -15.83 34.76 -47.70
C LEU A 809 -15.56 35.29 -49.10
N ASN A 810 -14.90 36.45 -49.24
CA ASN A 810 -14.52 37.00 -50.54
C ASN A 810 -13.47 36.15 -51.28
N LEU A 811 -12.68 35.35 -50.54
CA LEU A 811 -11.67 34.47 -51.10
C LEU A 811 -12.20 33.10 -51.56
N THR A 812 -13.46 32.77 -51.27
CA THR A 812 -14.12 31.54 -51.77
C THR A 812 -14.70 31.74 -53.20
N THR A 813 -14.89 32.97 -53.63
CA THR A 813 -15.43 33.31 -54.96
C THR A 813 -14.38 33.37 -56.07
N THR A 814 -13.13 33.01 -55.81
CA THR A 814 -12.01 33.00 -56.74
C THR A 814 -11.91 31.68 -57.50
N ASP A 815 -11.27 31.63 -58.67
CA ASP A 815 -11.08 30.43 -59.50
C ASP A 815 -10.31 29.30 -58.80
N ASP A 816 -9.56 29.61 -57.67
CA ASP A 816 -8.85 28.66 -56.83
C ASP A 816 -9.10 29.04 -55.34
N PRO A 817 -10.16 28.57 -54.73
CA PRO A 817 -10.56 29.01 -53.40
C PRO A 817 -9.58 28.58 -52.31
N VAL A 818 -9.21 29.55 -51.47
CA VAL A 818 -8.31 29.31 -50.32
C VAL A 818 -9.00 28.49 -49.22
N PHE A 819 -10.27 28.72 -49.01
CA PHE A 819 -11.09 28.09 -47.98
C PHE A 819 -12.22 27.28 -48.62
N THR A 820 -12.60 26.21 -47.93
CA THR A 820 -13.81 25.44 -48.29
C THR A 820 -15.03 26.07 -47.64
N GLU A 821 -16.20 25.88 -48.26
CA GLU A 821 -17.48 26.33 -47.72
C GLU A 821 -17.75 25.79 -46.32
N THR A 822 -17.41 24.52 -46.08
CA THR A 822 -17.54 23.84 -44.76
C THR A 822 -16.67 24.47 -43.68
N GLU A 823 -15.43 24.90 -43.99
CA GLU A 823 -14.55 25.57 -43.04
C GLU A 823 -15.09 26.92 -42.60
N LEU A 824 -15.61 27.69 -43.54
CA LEU A 824 -16.23 28.99 -43.23
C LEU A 824 -17.59 28.82 -42.51
N GLU A 825 -18.33 27.75 -42.80
CA GLU A 825 -19.55 27.41 -42.05
C GLU A 825 -19.25 27.08 -40.59
N VAL A 826 -18.16 26.33 -40.30
CA VAL A 826 -17.70 26.05 -38.96
C VAL A 826 -17.32 27.33 -38.21
N LEU A 827 -16.53 28.21 -38.81
CA LEU A 827 -16.18 29.50 -38.20
C LEU A 827 -17.44 30.37 -37.96
N SER A 828 -18.34 30.48 -38.94
CA SER A 828 -19.59 31.22 -38.80
C SER A 828 -20.45 30.72 -37.65
N LYS A 829 -20.60 29.40 -37.56
CA LYS A 829 -21.36 28.75 -36.49
C LYS A 829 -20.73 29.02 -35.12
N LEU A 830 -19.39 28.93 -35.03
CA LEU A 830 -18.66 29.19 -33.80
C LEU A 830 -18.79 30.65 -33.36
N ILE A 831 -18.67 31.62 -34.28
CA ILE A 831 -18.88 33.04 -33.98
C ILE A 831 -20.30 33.26 -33.46
N ASN A 832 -21.35 32.75 -34.17
CA ASN A 832 -22.73 32.95 -33.77
C ASN A 832 -23.05 32.33 -32.41
N THR A 833 -22.68 31.06 -32.20
CA THR A 833 -22.94 30.38 -30.91
C THR A 833 -22.20 31.01 -29.75
N THR A 834 -20.98 31.52 -29.97
CA THR A 834 -20.22 32.22 -28.95
C THR A 834 -20.78 33.61 -28.66
N THR A 835 -21.30 34.31 -29.71
CA THR A 835 -21.95 35.62 -29.53
C THR A 835 -23.27 35.48 -28.77
N GLU A 836 -24.13 34.53 -29.14
CA GLU A 836 -25.39 34.23 -28.41
C GLU A 836 -25.13 33.90 -26.93
N TRP A 837 -24.19 33.00 -26.66
CA TRP A 837 -23.79 32.67 -25.31
C TRP A 837 -23.28 33.88 -24.51
N TRP A 838 -22.46 34.74 -25.15
CA TRP A 838 -21.91 35.95 -24.55
C TRP A 838 -23.01 36.96 -24.22
N GLU A 839 -23.91 37.26 -25.14
CA GLU A 839 -24.98 38.22 -24.94
C GLU A 839 -25.94 37.80 -23.84
N GLU A 840 -26.33 36.52 -23.80
CA GLU A 840 -27.18 35.95 -22.74
C GLU A 840 -26.51 36.06 -21.38
N LYS A 841 -25.30 35.57 -21.28
CA LYS A 841 -24.56 35.53 -20.01
C LYS A 841 -24.16 36.95 -19.53
N ARG A 842 -23.82 37.84 -20.44
CA ARG A 842 -23.50 39.22 -20.13
C ARG A 842 -24.73 39.98 -19.59
N ALA A 843 -25.87 39.84 -20.22
CA ALA A 843 -27.10 40.45 -19.75
C ALA A 843 -27.55 39.98 -18.36
N ALA A 844 -27.28 38.69 -18.05
CA ALA A 844 -27.51 38.11 -16.72
C ALA A 844 -26.51 38.66 -15.69
N TYR A 845 -25.21 38.74 -16.06
CA TYR A 845 -24.16 39.26 -15.19
C TYR A 845 -24.37 40.73 -14.81
N ASP A 846 -24.79 41.57 -15.74
CA ASP A 846 -25.01 43.01 -15.49
C ASP A 846 -26.21 43.28 -14.57
N LYS A 847 -27.14 42.33 -14.44
CA LYS A 847 -28.30 42.38 -13.54
C LYS A 847 -28.01 41.77 -12.17
N GLN A 848 -26.96 41.02 -12.05
CA GLN A 848 -26.64 40.25 -10.87
C GLN A 848 -26.12 41.11 -9.69
N ALA A 849 -26.57 40.80 -8.46
CA ALA A 849 -26.10 41.48 -7.30
C ALA A 849 -24.63 41.16 -6.99
N LYS A 850 -23.86 42.11 -6.45
CA LYS A 850 -22.41 41.96 -6.22
C LYS A 850 -22.05 40.88 -5.19
N HIS A 851 -22.98 40.40 -4.40
CA HIS A 851 -22.78 39.37 -3.38
C HIS A 851 -23.13 37.93 -3.87
N GLU A 852 -23.72 37.83 -5.03
CA GLU A 852 -24.07 36.52 -5.61
C GLU A 852 -22.91 35.91 -6.40
N GLU A 853 -22.91 34.59 -6.53
CA GLU A 853 -21.94 33.86 -7.38
C GLU A 853 -22.06 34.32 -8.83
N PRO A 854 -20.93 34.61 -9.53
CA PRO A 854 -20.96 35.08 -10.93
C PRO A 854 -21.68 34.08 -11.84
N VAL A 855 -22.60 34.57 -12.68
CA VAL A 855 -23.33 33.74 -13.66
C VAL A 855 -22.38 33.13 -14.70
N MET A 856 -21.22 33.75 -14.90
CA MET A 856 -20.12 33.22 -15.72
C MET A 856 -18.79 33.57 -15.06
N THR A 857 -17.85 32.64 -15.16
CA THR A 857 -16.49 32.79 -14.64
C THR A 857 -15.55 33.31 -15.72
N THR A 858 -14.44 33.94 -15.30
CA THR A 858 -13.39 34.37 -16.24
C THR A 858 -12.75 33.19 -16.96
N GLU A 859 -12.77 31.99 -16.39
CA GLU A 859 -12.29 30.76 -17.02
C GLU A 859 -13.22 30.31 -18.16
N GLU A 860 -14.55 30.36 -17.96
CA GLU A 860 -15.49 30.07 -19.04
C GLU A 860 -15.32 31.01 -20.22
N ILE A 861 -15.10 32.30 -19.92
CA ILE A 861 -14.82 33.31 -20.98
C ILE A 861 -13.50 32.98 -21.68
N ALA A 862 -12.45 32.65 -20.96
CA ALA A 862 -11.13 32.28 -21.50
C ALA A 862 -11.18 31.06 -22.40
N ILE A 863 -12.01 30.06 -22.07
CA ILE A 863 -12.24 28.88 -22.92
C ILE A 863 -12.86 29.30 -24.25
N LYS A 864 -13.91 30.12 -24.20
CA LYS A 864 -14.57 30.62 -25.42
C LYS A 864 -13.66 31.47 -26.31
N ILE A 865 -12.85 32.32 -25.70
CA ILE A 865 -11.81 33.11 -26.39
C ILE A 865 -10.82 32.15 -27.07
N ARG A 866 -10.33 31.16 -26.38
CA ARG A 866 -9.35 30.18 -26.89
C ARG A 866 -9.90 29.40 -28.10
N ASP A 867 -11.14 28.94 -27.99
CA ASP A 867 -11.77 28.15 -29.07
C ASP A 867 -11.95 28.96 -30.32
N LEU A 868 -12.41 30.22 -30.22
CA LEU A 868 -12.59 31.11 -31.35
C LEU A 868 -11.25 31.56 -31.96
N ASP A 869 -10.27 31.94 -31.16
CA ASP A 869 -8.92 32.32 -31.57
C ASP A 869 -8.17 31.16 -32.26
N ARG A 870 -8.36 29.93 -31.78
CA ARG A 870 -7.78 28.72 -32.39
C ARG A 870 -8.31 28.53 -33.83
N GLU A 871 -9.60 28.67 -34.05
CA GLU A 871 -10.19 28.50 -35.37
C GLU A 871 -9.77 29.61 -36.34
N VAL A 872 -9.75 30.86 -35.87
CA VAL A 872 -9.26 31.98 -36.67
C VAL A 872 -7.78 31.80 -37.04
N LYS A 873 -6.94 31.39 -36.10
CA LYS A 873 -5.51 31.14 -36.34
C LYS A 873 -5.29 29.94 -37.28
N TYR A 874 -6.10 28.90 -37.19
CA TYR A 874 -6.06 27.77 -38.14
C TYR A 874 -6.27 28.26 -39.57
N LEU A 875 -7.31 29.02 -39.81
CA LEU A 875 -7.64 29.56 -41.15
C LEU A 875 -6.60 30.58 -41.64
N LEU A 876 -6.11 31.44 -40.76
CA LEU A 876 -5.00 32.35 -41.08
C LEU A 876 -3.73 31.63 -41.49
N ASN A 877 -3.36 30.55 -40.82
CA ASN A 877 -2.20 29.73 -41.17
C ASN A 877 -2.43 29.02 -42.51
N LYS A 878 -3.62 28.53 -42.77
CA LYS A 878 -4.00 27.95 -44.07
C LYS A 878 -3.82 28.98 -45.21
N MET A 879 -4.29 30.19 -44.99
CA MET A 879 -4.15 31.28 -45.95
C MET A 879 -2.67 31.65 -46.21
N LYS A 880 -1.86 31.78 -45.18
CA LYS A 880 -0.41 32.06 -45.30
C LYS A 880 0.34 30.99 -46.11
N ASN A 881 -0.08 29.75 -46.01
CA ASN A 881 0.56 28.62 -46.67
C ASN A 881 -0.05 28.24 -48.02
N PHE A 882 -1.07 28.95 -48.46
CA PHE A 882 -1.76 28.68 -49.72
C PHE A 882 -0.87 28.98 -50.93
N LYS A 883 -0.70 28.02 -51.83
CA LYS A 883 0.03 28.13 -53.09
C LYS A 883 -0.97 27.87 -54.23
N PRO A 884 -1.33 28.88 -55.06
CA PRO A 884 -2.27 28.68 -56.17
C PRO A 884 -1.72 27.69 -57.19
N LYS A 885 -2.58 26.86 -57.72
CA LYS A 885 -2.24 25.88 -58.75
C LYS A 885 -1.88 26.61 -60.03
N LYS A 886 -0.69 26.44 -60.60
CA LYS A 886 -0.28 26.95 -61.91
C LYS A 886 -1.24 26.39 -62.98
N LYS A 887 -1.92 27.22 -63.74
CA LYS A 887 -2.66 26.86 -64.98
C LYS A 887 -1.72 26.12 -65.91
N VAL A 888 -1.99 24.86 -66.20
CA VAL A 888 -1.34 24.09 -67.28
C VAL A 888 -2.15 24.33 -68.53
N GLU A 889 -1.55 25.01 -69.50
CA GLU A 889 -2.09 25.06 -70.84
C GLU A 889 -2.03 23.70 -71.51
N PRO A 890 -3.06 23.32 -72.35
CA PRO A 890 -3.12 22.00 -72.97
C PRO A 890 -2.15 21.92 -74.12
N LYS A 891 -1.21 21.02 -74.21
CA LYS A 891 -0.54 20.58 -75.43
C LYS A 891 -1.15 19.29 -75.91
N GLU A 892 -1.50 19.39 -77.25
CA GLU A 892 -2.08 18.33 -78.05
C GLU A 892 -1.28 17.04 -78.15
N SER A 893 -2.06 16.04 -78.38
CA SER A 893 -1.82 14.61 -78.59
C SER A 893 -0.65 14.19 -79.41
N GLU A 894 0.03 13.08 -79.02
CA GLU A 894 0.34 12.02 -79.98
C GLU A 894 0.34 10.65 -79.30
N LYS A 895 -0.30 9.70 -80.00
CA LYS A 895 -0.49 8.31 -79.67
C LYS A 895 0.82 7.54 -79.78
N THR A 896 1.03 6.58 -78.94
CA THR A 896 1.30 5.17 -79.40
C THR A 896 1.25 4.18 -78.21
N ASN A 897 0.47 3.15 -78.50
CA ASN A 897 0.42 1.81 -77.91
C ASN A 897 1.72 1.28 -77.29
N THR A 898 1.66 0.52 -76.17
CA THR A 898 1.24 -0.89 -76.07
C THR A 898 1.55 -1.43 -74.68
N THR A 899 0.56 -2.19 -74.21
CA THR A 899 0.58 -3.50 -73.50
C THR A 899 1.27 -3.70 -72.15
N ASP A 900 0.35 -4.13 -71.32
CA ASP A 900 0.40 -5.27 -70.38
C ASP A 900 1.25 -5.21 -69.13
N GLY A 901 0.55 -5.51 -68.09
CA GLY A 901 1.04 -6.46 -67.11
C GLY A 901 0.76 -6.07 -65.64
N SER A 902 -0.44 -6.36 -65.21
CA SER A 902 -0.78 -7.14 -64.01
C SER A 902 -0.11 -6.86 -62.69
N SER A 903 -0.99 -6.60 -61.75
CA SER A 903 -1.13 -7.26 -60.44
C SER A 903 -0.37 -6.74 -59.23
N THR A 904 -1.20 -6.36 -58.30
CA THR A 904 -1.31 -6.79 -56.90
C THR A 904 -0.32 -6.31 -55.86
N THR A 905 -0.95 -5.91 -54.85
CA THR A 905 -0.80 -6.06 -53.41
C THR A 905 -0.06 -5.01 -52.60
N GLU A 906 -0.91 -4.44 -51.77
CA GLU A 906 -0.76 -4.10 -50.36
C GLU A 906 0.63 -4.22 -49.71
N LYS A 907 1.05 -3.23 -49.00
CA LYS A 907 1.26 -3.27 -47.56
C LYS A 907 1.69 -1.92 -46.97
N SER A 908 0.92 -1.57 -45.93
CA SER A 908 1.24 -0.68 -44.83
C SER A 908 2.68 -0.78 -44.32
N THR A 909 3.27 0.34 -43.93
CA THR A 909 4.16 0.43 -42.76
C THR A 909 4.25 1.89 -42.27
N GLU A 910 4.04 1.97 -40.96
CA GLU A 910 4.32 3.10 -40.10
C GLU A 910 5.79 3.53 -40.17
N SER A 911 6.01 4.83 -40.00
CA SER A 911 7.30 5.30 -39.51
C SER A 911 7.13 6.53 -38.61
N SER A 912 7.55 6.36 -37.40
CA SER A 912 7.85 7.33 -36.36
C SER A 912 8.83 8.39 -36.82
N SER A 913 8.61 9.64 -36.43
CA SER A 913 9.62 10.70 -36.48
C SER A 913 9.89 11.23 -35.08
N GLU A 914 11.12 11.04 -34.64
CA GLU A 914 11.76 11.72 -33.53
C GLU A 914 12.03 13.18 -33.92
N GLU A 915 11.68 14.10 -33.03
CA GLU A 915 12.21 15.47 -33.06
C GLU A 915 13.13 15.69 -31.85
N THR A 916 14.36 16.03 -32.19
CA THR A 916 15.41 16.50 -31.28
C THR A 916 15.32 18.01 -31.12
N GLU A 917 15.13 18.48 -29.92
CA GLU A 917 15.34 19.89 -29.54
C GLU A 917 16.82 20.21 -29.32
N LYS A 918 17.30 21.23 -30.00
CA LYS A 918 18.54 21.93 -29.70
C LYS A 918 18.24 23.23 -28.98
N SER A 919 18.79 23.36 -27.79
CA SER A 919 18.81 24.64 -27.04
C SER A 919 19.95 25.53 -27.52
N GLU A 920 19.65 26.77 -27.82
CA GLU A 920 20.65 27.84 -28.01
C GLU A 920 20.86 28.61 -26.72
N LYS A 921 22.14 28.82 -26.41
CA LYS A 921 22.67 29.73 -25.40
C LYS A 921 22.68 31.16 -25.96
N SER A 922 22.29 32.13 -25.16
CA SER A 922 22.74 33.52 -25.35
C SER A 922 23.39 34.02 -24.05
N GLU A 923 24.61 34.39 -24.22
CA GLU A 923 25.46 35.14 -23.26
C GLU A 923 25.07 36.62 -23.23
N SER A 924 25.10 37.26 -22.07
CA SER A 924 25.41 38.69 -21.99
C SER A 924 26.36 38.94 -20.82
N LYS A 925 27.50 39.48 -21.17
CA LYS A 925 28.54 40.08 -20.32
C LYS A 925 28.10 41.45 -19.80
N THR A 926 28.44 41.75 -18.57
CA THR A 926 29.01 43.11 -18.25
C THR A 926 29.94 42.99 -17.06
N ALA A 927 31.08 43.62 -17.25
CA ALA A 927 32.21 43.75 -16.36
C ALA A 927 31.97 44.86 -15.30
N ASN A 928 32.60 44.76 -14.15
CA ASN A 928 33.59 45.79 -13.78
C ASN A 928 34.44 45.39 -12.57
N ASP A 929 35.69 45.78 -12.77
CA ASP A 929 36.93 45.70 -11.95
C ASP A 929 36.82 46.21 -10.52
N THR A 930 37.54 45.56 -9.62
CA THR A 930 38.69 46.25 -8.95
C THR A 930 39.61 45.23 -8.28
N LYS A 931 40.90 45.46 -8.58
CA LYS A 931 42.10 44.75 -8.07
C LYS A 931 42.38 45.08 -6.59
N THR A 932 42.96 44.12 -5.88
CA THR A 932 44.27 44.34 -5.19
C THR A 932 44.90 42.99 -4.84
N ASP A 933 46.25 42.96 -5.06
CA ASP A 933 47.22 41.88 -4.89
C ASP A 933 47.43 41.49 -3.42
N GLU A 934 47.79 40.20 -3.15
CA GLU A 934 49.12 39.77 -2.67
C GLU A 934 49.17 38.26 -2.36
N LYS A 935 50.14 37.63 -3.01
CA LYS A 935 51.11 36.54 -2.73
C LYS A 935 50.71 35.29 -1.90
N LYS A 936 50.88 34.18 -2.62
CA LYS A 936 51.66 32.95 -2.41
C LYS A 936 51.77 32.39 -0.97
N GLU A 937 51.29 31.15 -0.81
CA GLU A 937 52.10 29.99 -0.43
C GLU A 937 51.33 28.68 -0.70
N GLU A 938 52.04 27.78 -1.40
CA GLU A 938 51.59 26.41 -1.75
C GLU A 938 51.59 25.53 -0.49
N LYS A 939 50.53 24.75 -0.29
CA LYS A 939 50.60 23.40 0.28
C LYS A 939 49.41 22.58 -0.18
N GLU A 940 49.70 21.45 -0.77
CA GLU A 940 48.81 20.37 -1.13
C GLU A 940 47.91 19.94 0.08
N GLU A 941 46.61 19.91 -0.09
CA GLU A 941 45.72 19.08 0.71
C GLU A 941 44.68 18.45 -0.21
N LYS A 942 44.63 17.13 -0.08
CA LYS A 942 43.72 16.21 -0.78
C LYS A 942 42.29 16.54 -0.47
N GLU A 943 41.45 16.65 -1.52
CA GLU A 943 40.01 16.66 -1.45
C GLU A 943 39.50 15.37 -0.80
N HIS A 944 38.74 15.53 0.28
CA HIS A 944 37.86 14.52 0.85
C HIS A 944 36.42 14.87 0.53
N ASP A 945 35.76 13.93 -0.14
CA ASP A 945 34.35 13.93 -0.48
C ASP A 945 33.45 13.98 0.77
N PRO A 946 32.42 14.87 0.85
CA PRO A 946 31.53 14.98 2.02
C PRO A 946 30.42 13.94 2.09
N SER A 947 30.46 12.86 1.33
CA SER A 947 29.39 11.86 1.32
C SER A 947 29.55 10.68 2.29
N GLU A 948 30.57 10.68 3.18
CA GLU A 948 30.77 9.68 4.22
C GLU A 948 30.69 10.30 5.63
N LEU A 949 29.47 10.53 6.12
CA LEU A 949 29.20 10.56 7.58
C LEU A 949 27.73 10.22 7.82
#